data_d09cbdf449031279e09725dc7eb55579
#
_entry.id   d09cbdf449031279e09725dc7eb55579
#
_cell.length_a   1.000
_cell.length_b   1.000
_cell.length_c   1.000
_cell.angle_alpha   90.00
_cell.angle_beta   90.00
_cell.angle_gamma   90.00
#
_symmetry.space_group_name_H-M   'P 1'
#
loop_
_entity.id
_entity.type
_entity.pdbx_description
1 polymer ?
#
loop_
_entity_poly.entity_id
_entity_poly.type
_entity_poly.pdbx_seq_one_letter_code
_entity_poly.pdbx_strand_id
1 'polypeptide(L)'
;MPVISAYTKYKIELKKAGDILTPVSNQTELLNAVASKETHIQAVSDFTVSKQITVRCSLTLTGCSDECPVSLYKDASFPSSMFHVLEGGSLTLQNIVLDGQKELHSGRDPMNRSLILISGGTLILKHGTVLRNNHSYTEGGGVYFSGIASLPNNFLMTEDSQISGCSSRLCGGAVMAAVKHPDDKLSILGRALITHNTAAHGAGIYLRSFEKRAGSILTVSDSSAITDNIALGCGGGINFSGFREDAEIPSSLTVSGNVRISGNASAYGGGIYFFGCSEEDQLDIEKDSVLSENSAKENGGGLCLVSQTGASVTVNECSISKNKADGQGGGISLTNRSSKKSVRLALMNSDIKGNRAASCGGGIVFSAGSGEFSFHLTDSRIFENISSSDGGGIAMSSSGSGIVNVSQTSFSRNTAKKSGGGLAFLSESSSKAKNLSLTSSEFIKNQAGSGGGIFLDSKEGAADANLYDCIIEDNTARFGCGGGILSHGFGNIVSLRGTTRLSQNLAKKAGVGISLECGSSLILEEGPNLYDGFFLKDADTHLYLQNTLHPNACIRLENSEYISPNKEGNPIVICAPLSEYFGLQPSDAEKFRMPSHRFNGWEFRLNPDRTFVLLAPVRFRIRYENLLESSNTNPVFYTTDSPDLILNPPEELPGLAFLGWYDDPFGGKQINMIPHGSTEHYTLYARWKPEPVGLKSLPLFRKRFPLSLLSKRKH
;
A
#
# COMPACT_ATOMS: atom_id res chain seq x y z
N MET A 1 -61.59 -16.19 -31.65
CA MET A 1 -62.58 -15.70 -30.67
C MET A 1 -62.17 -15.75 -29.18
N PRO A 2 -61.18 -16.50 -28.72
CA PRO A 2 -60.75 -16.38 -27.32
C PRO A 2 -59.92 -15.13 -26.99
N VAL A 3 -59.23 -14.56 -27.97
CA VAL A 3 -58.33 -13.38 -27.78
C VAL A 3 -59.10 -12.07 -27.48
N ILE A 4 -60.31 -11.89 -28.09
CA ILE A 4 -61.10 -10.71 -27.86
C ILE A 4 -61.72 -10.67 -26.45
N SER A 5 -62.05 -11.82 -25.88
CA SER A 5 -62.59 -11.93 -24.53
C SER A 5 -61.58 -11.61 -23.43
N ALA A 6 -60.33 -12.07 -23.58
CA ALA A 6 -59.24 -11.73 -22.64
C ALA A 6 -58.90 -10.24 -22.69
N TYR A 7 -58.89 -9.67 -23.89
CA TYR A 7 -58.59 -8.25 -24.14
C TYR A 7 -59.62 -7.31 -23.49
N THR A 8 -60.93 -7.66 -23.60
CA THR A 8 -61.99 -6.87 -22.98
C THR A 8 -61.95 -6.94 -21.45
N LYS A 9 -61.57 -8.12 -20.90
CA LYS A 9 -61.46 -8.31 -19.46
C LYS A 9 -60.28 -7.49 -18.87
N TYR A 10 -59.13 -7.48 -19.55
CA TYR A 10 -57.96 -6.72 -19.16
C TYR A 10 -58.20 -5.19 -19.22
N LYS A 11 -58.90 -4.70 -20.24
CA LYS A 11 -59.30 -3.27 -20.37
C LYS A 11 -60.27 -2.86 -19.25
N ILE A 12 -61.06 -3.77 -18.72
CA ILE A 12 -62.01 -3.49 -17.61
C ILE A 12 -61.29 -3.49 -16.24
N GLU A 13 -60.27 -4.30 -16.04
CA GLU A 13 -59.49 -4.31 -14.80
C GLU A 13 -58.57 -3.05 -14.70
N LEU A 14 -57.99 -2.61 -15.80
CA LEU A 14 -57.10 -1.42 -15.83
C LEU A 14 -57.86 -0.10 -15.77
N LYS A 15 -59.17 -0.07 -16.15
CA LYS A 15 -60.01 1.10 -15.93
C LYS A 15 -60.21 1.49 -14.46
N LYS A 16 -59.90 0.60 -13.52
CA LYS A 16 -59.84 0.88 -12.08
C LYS A 16 -58.59 1.63 -11.61
N ALA A 17 -57.50 1.65 -12.44
CA ALA A 17 -56.23 2.27 -12.12
C ALA A 17 -56.03 3.66 -12.79
N GLY A 18 -56.93 4.13 -13.61
CA GLY A 18 -56.88 5.50 -14.21
C GLY A 18 -56.10 5.65 -15.52
N ASP A 19 -55.30 4.63 -15.96
CA ASP A 19 -54.52 4.71 -17.19
C ASP A 19 -55.14 3.91 -18.33
N ILE A 20 -55.50 4.56 -19.44
CA ILE A 20 -56.00 3.91 -20.65
C ILE A 20 -54.80 3.43 -21.45
N LEU A 21 -54.54 2.10 -21.48
CA LEU A 21 -53.49 1.49 -22.30
C LEU A 21 -53.96 1.37 -23.76
N THR A 22 -53.11 1.82 -24.68
CA THR A 22 -53.34 1.64 -26.13
C THR A 22 -52.59 0.38 -26.59
N PRO A 23 -53.31 -0.70 -26.93
CA PRO A 23 -52.65 -1.95 -27.37
C PRO A 23 -52.12 -1.81 -28.78
N VAL A 24 -50.93 -2.40 -29.00
CA VAL A 24 -50.28 -2.48 -30.31
C VAL A 24 -49.71 -3.90 -30.54
N SER A 25 -49.90 -4.44 -31.74
CA SER A 25 -49.43 -5.76 -32.14
C SER A 25 -48.39 -5.75 -33.26
N ASN A 26 -48.12 -4.58 -33.83
CA ASN A 26 -47.14 -4.38 -34.91
C ASN A 26 -46.60 -2.95 -34.94
N GLN A 27 -45.54 -2.75 -35.74
CA GLN A 27 -44.87 -1.46 -35.86
C GLN A 27 -45.79 -0.32 -36.35
N THR A 28 -46.70 -0.61 -37.27
CA THR A 28 -47.61 0.40 -37.84
C THR A 28 -48.54 0.97 -36.76
N GLU A 29 -49.11 0.09 -35.95
CA GLU A 29 -49.93 0.51 -34.79
C GLU A 29 -49.12 1.31 -33.77
N LEU A 30 -47.89 0.89 -33.48
CA LEU A 30 -47.03 1.61 -32.57
C LEU A 30 -46.69 3.02 -33.10
N LEU A 31 -46.35 3.16 -34.39
CA LEU A 31 -46.08 4.46 -35.01
C LEU A 31 -47.31 5.36 -34.99
N ASN A 32 -48.50 4.83 -35.25
CA ASN A 32 -49.73 5.58 -35.20
C ASN A 32 -50.08 6.03 -33.78
N ALA A 33 -49.94 5.19 -32.78
CA ALA A 33 -50.16 5.53 -31.38
C ALA A 33 -49.19 6.63 -30.90
N VAL A 34 -47.89 6.53 -31.28
CA VAL A 34 -46.90 7.57 -30.97
C VAL A 34 -47.24 8.89 -31.71
N ALA A 35 -47.66 8.84 -32.97
CA ALA A 35 -48.06 10.05 -33.72
C ALA A 35 -49.34 10.69 -33.14
N SER A 36 -50.23 9.90 -32.56
CA SER A 36 -51.43 10.38 -31.84
C SER A 36 -51.11 10.90 -30.43
N LYS A 37 -49.83 10.90 -30.02
CA LYS A 37 -49.33 11.30 -28.67
C LYS A 37 -49.94 10.48 -27.53
N GLU A 38 -50.22 9.19 -27.78
CA GLU A 38 -50.58 8.27 -26.70
C GLU A 38 -49.40 8.14 -25.71
N THR A 39 -49.68 8.28 -24.44
CA THR A 39 -48.68 8.31 -23.38
C THR A 39 -48.44 6.92 -22.78
N HIS A 40 -49.39 5.97 -22.90
CA HIS A 40 -49.31 4.64 -22.36
C HIS A 40 -49.69 3.62 -23.45
N ILE A 41 -48.68 2.90 -23.95
CA ILE A 41 -48.85 1.94 -25.03
C ILE A 41 -48.48 0.56 -24.49
N GLN A 42 -49.30 -0.44 -24.83
CA GLN A 42 -49.03 -1.82 -24.48
C GLN A 42 -48.74 -2.68 -25.73
N ALA A 43 -47.54 -3.17 -25.87
CA ALA A 43 -47.22 -4.20 -26.83
C ALA A 43 -47.83 -5.55 -26.41
N VAL A 44 -48.69 -6.15 -27.27
CA VAL A 44 -49.44 -7.39 -26.97
C VAL A 44 -48.91 -8.60 -27.69
N SER A 45 -48.00 -8.46 -28.62
CA SER A 45 -47.30 -9.52 -29.34
C SER A 45 -45.91 -9.07 -29.80
N ASP A 46 -45.08 -10.05 -30.13
CA ASP A 46 -43.74 -9.80 -30.74
C ASP A 46 -43.91 -9.25 -32.15
N PHE A 47 -43.02 -8.30 -32.54
CA PHE A 47 -42.96 -7.78 -33.89
C PHE A 47 -41.59 -7.22 -34.27
N THR A 48 -41.38 -7.05 -35.58
CA THR A 48 -40.15 -6.48 -36.12
C THR A 48 -40.25 -4.95 -36.33
N VAL A 49 -39.18 -4.22 -35.99
CA VAL A 49 -39.07 -2.77 -36.18
C VAL A 49 -38.10 -2.48 -37.32
N SER A 50 -38.63 -1.94 -38.42
CA SER A 50 -37.91 -1.58 -39.65
C SER A 50 -37.88 -0.06 -39.92
N LYS A 51 -38.51 0.75 -39.05
CA LYS A 51 -38.47 2.23 -39.08
C LYS A 51 -38.26 2.78 -37.69
N GLN A 52 -37.50 3.86 -37.60
CA GLN A 52 -37.21 4.53 -36.34
C GLN A 52 -38.48 5.12 -35.70
N ILE A 53 -38.64 4.83 -34.42
CA ILE A 53 -39.72 5.37 -33.60
C ILE A 53 -39.18 6.61 -32.89
N THR A 54 -39.69 7.77 -33.24
CA THR A 54 -39.23 9.08 -32.70
C THR A 54 -40.12 9.51 -31.54
N VAL A 55 -39.53 9.66 -30.35
CA VAL A 55 -40.23 10.04 -29.12
C VAL A 55 -39.95 11.50 -28.80
N ARG A 56 -40.98 12.35 -28.84
CA ARG A 56 -40.94 13.81 -28.57
C ARG A 56 -41.83 14.23 -27.40
N CYS A 57 -42.53 13.29 -26.78
CA CYS A 57 -43.38 13.50 -25.60
C CYS A 57 -43.14 12.36 -24.61
N SER A 58 -43.84 12.39 -23.48
CA SER A 58 -43.78 11.28 -22.53
C SER A 58 -44.45 10.05 -23.12
N LEU A 59 -43.74 8.94 -23.18
CA LEU A 59 -44.20 7.65 -23.67
C LEU A 59 -43.77 6.54 -22.72
N THR A 60 -44.71 5.78 -22.21
CA THR A 60 -44.47 4.53 -21.52
C THR A 60 -44.92 3.37 -22.43
N LEU A 61 -43.98 2.47 -22.77
CA LEU A 61 -44.22 1.28 -23.55
C LEU A 61 -44.01 0.07 -22.65
N THR A 62 -45.11 -0.74 -22.49
CA THR A 62 -45.09 -1.90 -21.63
C THR A 62 -45.43 -3.18 -22.43
N GLY A 63 -44.85 -4.31 -21.98
CA GLY A 63 -45.30 -5.62 -22.45
C GLY A 63 -46.59 -6.09 -21.75
N CYS A 64 -47.15 -7.19 -22.23
CA CYS A 64 -48.46 -7.65 -21.75
C CYS A 64 -48.43 -8.39 -20.40
N SER A 65 -47.32 -8.97 -20.00
CA SER A 65 -47.19 -9.63 -18.69
C SER A 65 -45.74 -9.79 -18.26
N ASP A 66 -45.54 -9.99 -16.96
CA ASP A 66 -44.21 -10.22 -16.38
C ASP A 66 -43.67 -11.63 -16.71
N GLU A 67 -44.56 -12.60 -16.94
CA GLU A 67 -44.19 -13.99 -17.23
C GLU A 67 -43.76 -14.20 -18.69
N CYS A 68 -44.21 -13.32 -19.62
CA CYS A 68 -43.92 -13.40 -21.05
C CYS A 68 -43.64 -11.98 -21.57
N PRO A 69 -42.40 -11.46 -21.45
CA PRO A 69 -42.06 -10.15 -21.98
C PRO A 69 -42.17 -10.16 -23.51
N VAL A 70 -42.70 -9.07 -24.07
CA VAL A 70 -42.84 -8.90 -25.52
C VAL A 70 -41.48 -8.48 -26.13
N SER A 71 -41.12 -9.14 -27.23
CA SER A 71 -39.88 -8.88 -27.96
C SER A 71 -40.10 -8.01 -29.20
N LEU A 72 -39.39 -6.93 -29.30
CA LEU A 72 -39.28 -6.09 -30.50
C LEU A 72 -37.92 -6.37 -31.18
N TYR A 73 -37.98 -6.93 -32.37
CA TYR A 73 -36.81 -7.33 -33.14
C TYR A 73 -36.39 -6.25 -34.10
N LYS A 74 -35.10 -5.91 -34.12
CA LYS A 74 -34.58 -4.99 -35.11
C LYS A 74 -34.49 -5.69 -36.48
N ASP A 75 -35.06 -5.07 -37.51
CA ASP A 75 -34.98 -5.63 -38.88
C ASP A 75 -33.53 -5.65 -39.36
N ALA A 76 -33.14 -6.75 -40.03
CA ALA A 76 -31.77 -6.94 -40.51
C ALA A 76 -31.30 -5.89 -41.50
N SER A 77 -32.22 -5.31 -42.27
CA SER A 77 -31.93 -4.25 -43.25
C SER A 77 -32.05 -2.83 -42.67
N PHE A 78 -32.42 -2.68 -41.37
CA PHE A 78 -32.63 -1.41 -40.73
C PHE A 78 -31.40 -0.91 -39.97
N PRO A 79 -30.64 0.06 -40.53
CA PRO A 79 -29.37 0.46 -39.91
C PRO A 79 -29.50 1.46 -38.74
N SER A 80 -30.63 2.15 -38.61
CA SER A 80 -30.84 3.17 -37.58
C SER A 80 -31.20 2.59 -36.22
N SER A 81 -31.27 3.44 -35.20
CA SER A 81 -31.78 3.06 -33.88
C SER A 81 -33.29 2.79 -33.93
N MET A 82 -33.75 1.79 -33.16
CA MET A 82 -35.17 1.47 -33.07
C MET A 82 -35.95 2.63 -32.47
N PHE A 83 -35.43 3.25 -31.43
CA PHE A 83 -35.99 4.44 -30.79
C PHE A 83 -35.03 5.62 -30.82
N HIS A 84 -35.55 6.80 -31.07
CA HIS A 84 -34.85 8.06 -30.94
C HIS A 84 -35.62 8.98 -30.00
N VAL A 85 -35.10 9.19 -28.80
CA VAL A 85 -35.66 10.11 -27.81
C VAL A 85 -35.07 11.47 -28.03
N LEU A 86 -35.91 12.39 -28.48
CA LEU A 86 -35.51 13.73 -28.82
C LEU A 86 -35.81 14.71 -27.67
N GLU A 87 -35.44 15.94 -27.91
CA GLU A 87 -35.66 17.11 -27.06
C GLU A 87 -37.06 17.12 -26.43
N GLY A 88 -37.12 17.13 -25.08
CA GLY A 88 -38.37 17.13 -24.32
C GLY A 88 -39.11 15.77 -24.28
N GLY A 89 -38.64 14.78 -25.03
CA GLY A 89 -39.21 13.42 -25.00
C GLY A 89 -38.77 12.63 -23.79
N SER A 90 -39.62 11.73 -23.35
CA SER A 90 -39.32 10.73 -22.31
C SER A 90 -39.82 9.35 -22.74
N LEU A 91 -38.94 8.37 -22.79
CA LEU A 91 -39.27 6.97 -23.07
C LEU A 91 -39.08 6.14 -21.83
N THR A 92 -40.15 5.52 -21.35
CA THR A 92 -40.09 4.48 -20.29
C THR A 92 -40.39 3.13 -20.91
N LEU A 93 -39.54 2.16 -20.70
CA LEU A 93 -39.74 0.75 -21.12
C LEU A 93 -39.95 -0.13 -19.89
N GLN A 94 -40.92 -1.02 -19.94
CA GLN A 94 -41.22 -2.00 -18.89
C GLN A 94 -41.70 -3.31 -19.51
N ASN A 95 -41.16 -4.45 -19.06
CA ASN A 95 -41.49 -5.80 -19.58
C ASN A 95 -41.33 -5.89 -21.12
N ILE A 96 -40.33 -5.24 -21.68
CA ILE A 96 -40.06 -5.17 -23.14
C ILE A 96 -38.64 -5.65 -23.39
N VAL A 97 -38.48 -6.55 -24.38
CA VAL A 97 -37.19 -6.94 -24.90
C VAL A 97 -36.94 -6.20 -26.24
N LEU A 98 -35.88 -5.46 -26.33
CA LEU A 98 -35.35 -4.94 -27.61
C LEU A 98 -34.21 -5.85 -28.04
N ASP A 99 -34.39 -6.61 -29.10
CA ASP A 99 -33.39 -7.54 -29.63
C ASP A 99 -32.84 -7.03 -30.95
N GLY A 100 -31.56 -6.73 -30.96
CA GLY A 100 -30.84 -6.22 -32.14
C GLY A 100 -30.51 -7.26 -33.19
N GLN A 101 -30.75 -8.56 -32.91
CA GLN A 101 -30.51 -9.65 -33.87
C GLN A 101 -29.13 -9.62 -34.54
N LYS A 102 -28.08 -9.31 -33.78
CA LYS A 102 -26.73 -9.07 -34.31
C LYS A 102 -26.20 -10.19 -35.21
N GLU A 103 -26.67 -11.42 -35.02
CA GLU A 103 -26.27 -12.57 -35.82
C GLU A 103 -26.80 -12.50 -37.29
N LEU A 104 -27.88 -11.75 -37.51
CA LEU A 104 -28.45 -11.52 -38.84
C LEU A 104 -27.83 -10.33 -39.55
N HIS A 105 -27.19 -9.42 -38.78
CA HIS A 105 -26.48 -8.29 -39.36
C HIS A 105 -25.06 -8.75 -39.73
N SER A 106 -24.68 -8.62 -40.99
CA SER A 106 -23.29 -8.81 -41.33
C SER A 106 -22.46 -7.80 -40.54
N GLY A 107 -21.52 -8.26 -39.69
CA GLY A 107 -20.73 -7.42 -38.78
C GLY A 107 -19.87 -6.33 -39.44
N ARG A 108 -20.17 -5.99 -40.72
CA ARG A 108 -19.51 -4.99 -41.55
C ARG A 108 -20.43 -3.87 -42.03
N ASP A 109 -21.72 -3.84 -41.62
CA ASP A 109 -22.58 -2.71 -42.00
C ASP A 109 -22.17 -1.45 -41.24
N PRO A 110 -21.50 -0.49 -41.92
CA PRO A 110 -21.01 0.75 -41.27
C PRO A 110 -22.13 1.68 -40.81
N MET A 111 -23.36 1.36 -41.12
CA MET A 111 -24.52 2.18 -40.80
C MET A 111 -25.26 1.71 -39.57
N ASN A 112 -25.00 0.49 -39.06
CA ASN A 112 -25.74 -0.03 -37.91
C ASN A 112 -25.49 0.78 -36.65
N ARG A 113 -26.56 1.16 -35.93
CA ARG A 113 -26.57 2.05 -34.76
C ARG A 113 -27.06 1.32 -33.50
N SER A 114 -27.00 2.04 -32.36
CA SER A 114 -27.57 1.63 -31.07
C SER A 114 -29.03 1.22 -31.18
N LEU A 115 -29.52 0.43 -30.22
CA LEU A 115 -30.97 0.16 -30.15
C LEU A 115 -31.74 1.44 -29.82
N ILE A 116 -31.22 2.23 -28.90
CA ILE A 116 -31.84 3.51 -28.49
C ILE A 116 -30.84 4.65 -28.61
N LEU A 117 -31.25 5.74 -29.24
CA LEU A 117 -30.54 7.00 -29.28
C LEU A 117 -31.27 8.05 -28.44
N ILE A 118 -30.57 8.75 -27.56
CA ILE A 118 -31.07 9.85 -26.75
C ILE A 118 -30.40 11.16 -27.18
N SER A 119 -31.18 12.17 -27.47
CA SER A 119 -30.69 13.48 -27.89
C SER A 119 -31.57 14.60 -27.28
N GLY A 120 -31.24 15.04 -26.06
CA GLY A 120 -31.99 16.05 -25.32
C GLY A 120 -33.26 15.54 -24.63
N GLY A 121 -33.29 14.25 -24.25
CA GLY A 121 -34.48 13.62 -23.65
C GLY A 121 -34.16 12.67 -22.49
N THR A 122 -35.17 11.97 -22.04
CA THR A 122 -35.09 11.03 -20.92
C THR A 122 -35.37 9.58 -21.36
N LEU A 123 -34.54 8.63 -20.95
CA LEU A 123 -34.76 7.21 -21.08
C LEU A 123 -34.81 6.55 -19.71
N ILE A 124 -35.87 5.74 -19.47
CA ILE A 124 -36.02 4.97 -18.24
C ILE A 124 -36.26 3.51 -18.61
N LEU A 125 -35.38 2.63 -18.12
CA LEU A 125 -35.54 1.16 -18.22
C LEU A 125 -35.95 0.63 -16.86
N LYS A 126 -37.13 0.01 -16.81
CA LYS A 126 -37.74 -0.53 -15.58
C LYS A 126 -37.79 -2.08 -15.62
N HIS A 127 -38.51 -2.64 -14.64
CA HIS A 127 -38.72 -4.06 -14.45
C HIS A 127 -38.97 -4.83 -15.76
N GLY A 128 -38.28 -5.96 -15.91
CA GLY A 128 -38.42 -6.88 -17.05
C GLY A 128 -37.95 -6.32 -18.39
N THR A 129 -37.34 -5.11 -18.42
CA THR A 129 -36.81 -4.55 -19.66
C THR A 129 -35.42 -5.13 -19.98
N VAL A 130 -35.27 -5.64 -21.22
CA VAL A 130 -33.98 -6.16 -21.71
C VAL A 130 -33.61 -5.55 -23.04
N LEU A 131 -32.45 -4.91 -23.13
CA LEU A 131 -31.80 -4.52 -24.37
C LEU A 131 -30.71 -5.55 -24.68
N ARG A 132 -30.77 -6.22 -25.82
CA ARG A 132 -29.81 -7.28 -26.11
C ARG A 132 -29.42 -7.45 -27.56
N ASN A 133 -28.30 -8.17 -27.76
CA ASN A 133 -27.88 -8.71 -29.05
C ASN A 133 -27.80 -7.70 -30.20
N ASN A 134 -27.34 -6.48 -29.92
CA ASN A 134 -27.12 -5.48 -30.98
C ASN A 134 -25.64 -5.28 -31.24
N HIS A 135 -25.28 -5.02 -32.49
CA HIS A 135 -23.95 -4.56 -32.87
C HIS A 135 -24.06 -3.14 -33.44
N SER A 136 -23.37 -2.17 -32.79
CA SER A 136 -23.21 -0.83 -33.34
C SER A 136 -21.86 -0.68 -34.02
N TYR A 137 -21.87 -0.19 -35.24
CA TYR A 137 -20.60 0.05 -35.95
C TYR A 137 -19.82 1.25 -35.40
N THR A 138 -20.50 2.15 -34.71
CA THR A 138 -19.89 3.34 -34.12
C THR A 138 -19.82 3.24 -32.62
N GLU A 139 -20.82 3.74 -31.92
CA GLU A 139 -20.84 3.95 -30.47
C GLU A 139 -22.18 3.49 -29.90
N GLY A 140 -22.14 2.98 -28.65
CA GLY A 140 -23.34 2.56 -27.93
C GLY A 140 -24.05 1.37 -28.56
N GLY A 141 -23.67 0.15 -28.19
CA GLY A 141 -24.35 -1.04 -28.69
C GLY A 141 -25.83 -1.10 -28.29
N GLY A 142 -26.12 -0.94 -27.02
CA GLY A 142 -27.48 -0.84 -26.48
C GLY A 142 -28.05 0.59 -26.57
N VAL A 143 -27.39 1.52 -25.90
CA VAL A 143 -27.83 2.92 -25.79
C VAL A 143 -26.70 3.86 -26.20
N TYR A 144 -27.03 4.81 -27.07
CA TYR A 144 -26.18 5.97 -27.34
C TYR A 144 -26.86 7.23 -26.77
N PHE A 145 -26.25 7.78 -25.73
CA PHE A 145 -26.61 9.02 -25.09
C PHE A 145 -25.77 10.12 -25.75
N SER A 146 -26.36 10.79 -26.75
CA SER A 146 -25.69 11.85 -27.50
C SER A 146 -26.01 13.20 -26.87
N GLY A 147 -25.13 13.71 -26.03
CA GLY A 147 -25.28 15.00 -25.36
C GLY A 147 -25.52 16.14 -26.33
N ILE A 148 -26.37 17.09 -25.91
CA ILE A 148 -26.64 18.36 -26.57
C ILE A 148 -26.34 19.49 -25.57
N ALA A 149 -25.53 20.48 -25.97
CA ALA A 149 -25.13 21.54 -25.03
C ALA A 149 -26.30 22.43 -24.52
N SER A 150 -27.39 22.45 -25.24
CA SER A 150 -28.59 23.30 -24.93
C SER A 150 -29.61 22.62 -24.01
N LEU A 151 -29.58 21.28 -23.88
CA LEU A 151 -30.57 20.50 -23.15
C LEU A 151 -30.00 19.26 -22.51
N PRO A 152 -30.40 18.94 -21.25
CA PRO A 152 -29.91 17.77 -20.56
C PRO A 152 -30.50 16.49 -21.13
N ASN A 153 -29.70 15.46 -21.13
CA ASN A 153 -30.12 14.07 -21.24
C ASN A 153 -30.21 13.42 -19.87
N ASN A 154 -31.14 12.50 -19.72
CA ASN A 154 -31.25 11.68 -18.52
C ASN A 154 -31.42 10.21 -18.91
N PHE A 155 -30.56 9.34 -18.41
CA PHE A 155 -30.70 7.91 -18.58
C PHE A 155 -30.71 7.20 -17.23
N LEU A 156 -31.80 6.49 -16.98
CA LEU A 156 -32.03 5.72 -15.76
C LEU A 156 -32.26 4.25 -16.08
N MET A 157 -31.41 3.36 -15.57
CA MET A 157 -31.72 1.94 -15.42
C MET A 157 -32.09 1.69 -13.98
N THR A 158 -33.18 0.97 -13.73
CA THR A 158 -33.63 0.68 -12.39
C THR A 158 -34.33 -0.70 -12.30
N GLU A 159 -34.67 -1.08 -11.08
CA GLU A 159 -35.30 -2.38 -10.79
C GLU A 159 -34.40 -3.53 -11.26
N ASP A 160 -34.85 -4.41 -12.13
CA ASP A 160 -34.09 -5.53 -12.69
C ASP A 160 -33.89 -5.41 -14.21
N SER A 161 -33.87 -4.18 -14.72
CA SER A 161 -33.62 -3.93 -16.14
C SER A 161 -32.21 -4.40 -16.56
N GLN A 162 -32.07 -4.82 -17.81
CA GLN A 162 -30.82 -5.44 -18.29
C GLN A 162 -30.36 -4.90 -19.64
N ILE A 163 -29.04 -4.75 -19.82
CA ILE A 163 -28.40 -4.59 -21.12
C ILE A 163 -27.34 -5.69 -21.28
N SER A 164 -27.53 -6.57 -22.26
CA SER A 164 -26.66 -7.74 -22.40
C SER A 164 -26.34 -8.14 -23.83
N GLY A 165 -25.13 -8.69 -24.04
CA GLY A 165 -24.70 -9.22 -25.32
C GLY A 165 -24.60 -8.17 -26.44
N CYS A 166 -24.66 -6.89 -26.14
CA CYS A 166 -24.49 -5.80 -27.08
C CYS A 166 -23.02 -5.56 -27.38
N SER A 167 -22.73 -5.05 -28.56
CA SER A 167 -21.36 -4.74 -28.96
C SER A 167 -21.25 -3.41 -29.70
N SER A 168 -20.08 -2.78 -29.59
CA SER A 168 -19.75 -1.56 -30.30
C SER A 168 -18.33 -1.65 -30.84
N ARG A 169 -18.11 -1.13 -32.06
CA ARG A 169 -16.75 -1.08 -32.62
C ARG A 169 -15.85 -0.12 -31.88
N LEU A 170 -16.40 0.99 -31.37
CA LEU A 170 -15.62 2.04 -30.70
C LEU A 170 -15.85 2.02 -29.20
N CYS A 171 -16.88 2.68 -28.70
CA CYS A 171 -17.08 2.91 -27.28
C CYS A 171 -18.49 2.50 -26.84
N GLY A 172 -18.59 2.02 -25.57
CA GLY A 172 -19.86 1.69 -24.97
C GLY A 172 -20.56 0.48 -25.57
N GLY A 173 -20.10 -0.72 -25.25
CA GLY A 173 -20.77 -1.95 -25.70
C GLY A 173 -22.24 -1.99 -25.31
N ALA A 174 -22.53 -1.72 -24.04
CA ALA A 174 -23.91 -1.49 -23.60
C ALA A 174 -24.30 -0.03 -23.75
N VAL A 175 -23.58 0.91 -23.11
CA VAL A 175 -23.92 2.33 -23.03
C VAL A 175 -22.75 3.19 -23.41
N MET A 176 -22.93 4.06 -24.39
CA MET A 176 -22.05 5.20 -24.66
C MET A 176 -22.75 6.49 -24.23
N ALA A 177 -22.13 7.28 -23.34
CA ALA A 177 -22.61 8.58 -22.91
C ALA A 177 -21.62 9.69 -23.28
N ALA A 178 -21.98 10.53 -24.23
CA ALA A 178 -21.27 11.74 -24.60
C ALA A 178 -21.92 12.94 -23.88
N VAL A 179 -21.33 13.36 -22.76
CA VAL A 179 -21.84 14.42 -21.89
C VAL A 179 -21.47 15.78 -22.48
N LYS A 180 -22.46 16.67 -22.61
CA LYS A 180 -22.28 18.04 -23.14
C LYS A 180 -23.05 19.11 -22.38
N HIS A 181 -24.01 18.71 -21.54
CA HIS A 181 -24.79 19.61 -20.70
C HIS A 181 -24.42 19.38 -19.22
N PRO A 182 -24.35 20.40 -18.36
CA PRO A 182 -24.01 20.26 -16.94
C PRO A 182 -24.98 19.36 -16.14
N ASP A 183 -26.24 19.29 -16.60
CA ASP A 183 -27.26 18.45 -15.96
C ASP A 183 -27.45 17.07 -16.62
N ASP A 184 -26.56 16.67 -17.54
CA ASP A 184 -26.55 15.32 -18.09
C ASP A 184 -26.32 14.29 -16.98
N LYS A 185 -27.21 13.27 -16.87
CA LYS A 185 -27.14 12.27 -15.81
C LYS A 185 -27.28 10.85 -16.34
N LEU A 186 -26.44 9.98 -15.82
CA LEU A 186 -26.52 8.54 -16.03
C LEU A 186 -26.60 7.83 -14.69
N SER A 187 -27.67 7.05 -14.48
CA SER A 187 -27.91 6.33 -13.22
C SER A 187 -28.28 4.88 -13.46
N ILE A 188 -27.59 3.98 -12.78
CA ILE A 188 -27.82 2.52 -12.79
C ILE A 188 -28.16 2.12 -11.36
N LEU A 189 -29.39 1.82 -11.08
CA LEU A 189 -29.97 1.67 -9.75
C LEU A 189 -30.70 0.33 -9.58
N GLY A 190 -31.10 0.01 -8.38
CA GLY A 190 -31.90 -1.18 -8.07
C GLY A 190 -31.08 -2.48 -8.23
N ARG A 191 -31.59 -3.41 -9.02
CA ARG A 191 -30.91 -4.66 -9.41
C ARG A 191 -30.57 -4.67 -10.91
N ALA A 192 -30.37 -3.50 -11.49
CA ALA A 192 -30.06 -3.36 -12.90
C ALA A 192 -28.76 -4.08 -13.28
N LEU A 193 -28.76 -4.73 -14.45
CA LEU A 193 -27.65 -5.59 -14.89
C LEU A 193 -27.10 -5.17 -16.25
N ILE A 194 -25.78 -4.94 -16.31
CA ILE A 194 -25.04 -4.69 -17.56
C ILE A 194 -24.02 -5.82 -17.73
N THR A 195 -24.24 -6.71 -18.70
CA THR A 195 -23.43 -7.94 -18.76
C THR A 195 -23.15 -8.44 -20.18
N HIS A 196 -21.98 -9.11 -20.37
CA HIS A 196 -21.56 -9.74 -21.62
C HIS A 196 -21.53 -8.79 -22.83
N ASN A 197 -21.24 -7.50 -22.59
CA ASN A 197 -21.11 -6.53 -23.67
C ASN A 197 -19.64 -6.39 -24.10
N THR A 198 -19.42 -5.99 -25.35
CA THR A 198 -18.07 -5.86 -25.90
C THR A 198 -17.86 -4.53 -26.61
N ALA A 199 -16.66 -3.94 -26.50
CA ALA A 199 -16.30 -2.71 -27.19
C ALA A 199 -14.77 -2.53 -27.32
N ALA A 200 -14.33 -1.49 -28.02
CA ALA A 200 -12.93 -1.09 -27.93
C ALA A 200 -12.66 -0.46 -26.54
N HIS A 201 -13.58 0.40 -26.04
CA HIS A 201 -13.47 1.02 -24.72
C HIS A 201 -14.81 1.05 -24.02
N GLY A 202 -14.82 0.86 -22.67
CA GLY A 202 -16.02 0.90 -21.86
C GLY A 202 -17.08 -0.10 -22.31
N ALA A 203 -16.76 -1.38 -22.29
CA ALA A 203 -17.67 -2.39 -22.84
C ALA A 203 -19.03 -2.43 -22.13
N GLY A 204 -19.05 -2.28 -20.81
CA GLY A 204 -20.29 -2.01 -20.09
C GLY A 204 -20.73 -0.57 -20.32
N ILE A 205 -20.02 0.39 -19.77
CA ILE A 205 -20.36 1.82 -19.85
C ILE A 205 -19.11 2.59 -20.30
N TYR A 206 -19.27 3.43 -21.30
CA TYR A 206 -18.31 4.47 -21.65
C TYR A 206 -18.98 5.83 -21.43
N LEU A 207 -18.41 6.64 -20.53
CA LEU A 207 -18.90 7.98 -20.25
C LEU A 207 -17.77 8.98 -20.34
N ARG A 208 -17.99 10.07 -21.08
CA ARG A 208 -17.01 11.13 -21.26
C ARG A 208 -17.66 12.49 -21.48
N SER A 209 -17.10 13.51 -20.80
CA SER A 209 -17.43 14.91 -21.10
C SER A 209 -16.75 15.39 -22.38
N PHE A 210 -17.48 16.13 -23.21
CA PHE A 210 -17.03 16.76 -24.45
C PHE A 210 -17.06 18.28 -24.41
N GLU A 211 -17.59 18.86 -23.33
CA GLU A 211 -17.68 20.30 -23.12
C GLU A 211 -17.04 20.71 -21.80
N LYS A 212 -16.35 21.85 -21.79
CA LYS A 212 -15.67 22.40 -20.62
C LYS A 212 -16.61 22.65 -19.43
N ARG A 213 -17.85 22.99 -19.72
CA ARG A 213 -18.91 23.31 -18.76
C ARG A 213 -19.85 22.14 -18.47
N ALA A 214 -19.42 20.93 -18.77
CA ALA A 214 -20.21 19.74 -18.53
C ALA A 214 -19.38 18.71 -17.77
N GLY A 215 -19.64 18.53 -16.48
CA GLY A 215 -19.06 17.46 -15.67
C GLY A 215 -19.73 16.11 -15.98
N SER A 216 -18.96 15.06 -16.12
CA SER A 216 -19.50 13.70 -16.23
C SER A 216 -20.05 13.25 -14.88
N ILE A 217 -21.31 12.81 -14.82
CA ILE A 217 -21.94 12.28 -13.60
C ILE A 217 -22.47 10.87 -13.87
N LEU A 218 -21.91 9.88 -13.17
CA LEU A 218 -22.37 8.51 -13.21
C LEU A 218 -22.62 8.00 -11.78
N THR A 219 -23.83 7.53 -11.53
CA THR A 219 -24.19 6.85 -10.29
C THR A 219 -24.54 5.38 -10.57
N VAL A 220 -23.87 4.49 -9.88
CA VAL A 220 -24.17 3.04 -9.88
C VAL A 220 -24.47 2.67 -8.43
N SER A 221 -25.69 2.27 -8.13
CA SER A 221 -26.06 2.04 -6.72
C SER A 221 -27.03 0.88 -6.48
N ASP A 222 -27.37 0.73 -5.23
CA ASP A 222 -28.22 -0.31 -4.66
C ASP A 222 -27.58 -1.71 -4.82
N SER A 223 -28.24 -2.64 -5.50
CA SER A 223 -27.71 -4.00 -5.78
C SER A 223 -27.46 -4.21 -7.28
N SER A 224 -27.14 -3.14 -8.00
CA SER A 224 -26.88 -3.23 -9.44
C SER A 224 -25.56 -3.95 -9.75
N ALA A 225 -25.44 -4.49 -10.96
CA ALA A 225 -24.29 -5.27 -11.34
C ALA A 225 -23.78 -4.92 -12.76
N ILE A 226 -22.45 -4.84 -12.89
CA ILE A 226 -21.74 -4.65 -14.16
C ILE A 226 -20.75 -5.80 -14.28
N THR A 227 -21.10 -6.82 -15.09
CA THR A 227 -20.35 -8.08 -15.07
C THR A 227 -19.99 -8.57 -16.46
N ASP A 228 -18.87 -9.29 -16.55
CA ASP A 228 -18.48 -10.07 -17.72
C ASP A 228 -18.42 -9.25 -19.03
N ASN A 229 -18.14 -7.96 -18.94
CA ASN A 229 -17.96 -7.08 -20.11
C ASN A 229 -16.51 -7.07 -20.55
N ILE A 230 -16.24 -7.06 -21.85
CA ILE A 230 -14.90 -7.18 -22.41
C ILE A 230 -14.58 -5.99 -23.32
N ALA A 231 -13.60 -5.16 -22.91
CA ALA A 231 -13.06 -4.08 -23.73
C ALA A 231 -11.64 -4.42 -24.22
N LEU A 232 -11.31 -4.00 -25.45
CA LEU A 232 -9.95 -4.16 -25.97
C LEU A 232 -8.95 -3.19 -25.32
N GLY A 233 -9.40 -1.98 -25.02
CA GLY A 233 -8.59 -0.89 -24.45
C GLY A 233 -8.89 -0.65 -22.97
N CYS A 234 -9.60 0.39 -22.61
CA CYS A 234 -9.81 0.81 -21.23
C CYS A 234 -11.23 0.53 -20.73
N GLY A 235 -11.35 0.13 -19.46
CA GLY A 235 -12.61 -0.02 -18.75
C GLY A 235 -13.47 -1.18 -19.29
N GLY A 236 -13.22 -2.39 -18.83
CA GLY A 236 -14.08 -3.53 -19.18
C GLY A 236 -15.52 -3.31 -18.72
N GLY A 237 -15.70 -3.03 -17.45
CA GLY A 237 -17.00 -2.63 -16.89
C GLY A 237 -17.32 -1.17 -17.19
N ILE A 238 -16.53 -0.24 -16.66
CA ILE A 238 -16.75 1.21 -16.79
C ILE A 238 -15.48 1.89 -17.30
N ASN A 239 -15.64 2.72 -18.32
CA ASN A 239 -14.66 3.74 -18.70
C ASN A 239 -15.26 5.11 -18.42
N PHE A 240 -14.65 5.84 -17.52
CA PHE A 240 -15.10 7.15 -17.07
C PHE A 240 -14.02 8.20 -17.29
N SER A 241 -14.39 9.32 -17.91
CA SER A 241 -13.46 10.41 -18.18
C SER A 241 -14.15 11.77 -18.08
N GLY A 242 -13.53 12.70 -17.37
CA GLY A 242 -13.86 14.11 -17.42
C GLY A 242 -13.43 14.79 -18.73
N PHE A 243 -13.58 16.10 -18.81
CA PHE A 243 -13.07 16.92 -19.90
C PHE A 243 -11.55 17.11 -19.76
N ARG A 244 -10.80 17.01 -20.86
CA ARG A 244 -9.35 16.87 -20.83
C ARG A 244 -8.55 18.06 -20.34
N GLU A 245 -9.05 19.29 -20.48
CA GLU A 245 -8.29 20.50 -20.13
C GLU A 245 -9.21 21.56 -19.55
N ASP A 246 -8.82 22.17 -18.45
CA ASP A 246 -9.52 23.29 -17.80
C ASP A 246 -11.04 23.07 -17.62
N ALA A 247 -11.46 21.91 -17.16
CA ALA A 247 -12.85 21.65 -16.82
C ALA A 247 -13.34 22.66 -15.77
N GLU A 248 -14.46 23.32 -16.06
CA GLU A 248 -15.09 24.27 -15.13
C GLU A 248 -16.03 23.57 -14.14
N ILE A 249 -16.48 22.35 -14.47
CA ILE A 249 -17.34 21.52 -13.65
C ILE A 249 -16.66 20.18 -13.41
N PRO A 250 -16.46 19.76 -12.15
CA PRO A 250 -15.86 18.50 -11.84
C PRO A 250 -16.73 17.32 -12.27
N SER A 251 -16.07 16.19 -12.52
CA SER A 251 -16.73 14.94 -12.87
C SER A 251 -16.78 14.00 -11.65
N SER A 252 -17.87 13.23 -11.53
CA SER A 252 -18.01 12.29 -10.42
C SER A 252 -18.55 10.92 -10.85
N LEU A 253 -17.89 9.87 -10.35
CA LEU A 253 -18.34 8.49 -10.42
C LEU A 253 -18.60 7.98 -9.01
N THR A 254 -19.85 7.66 -8.71
CA THR A 254 -20.24 7.06 -7.43
C THR A 254 -20.69 5.62 -7.64
N VAL A 255 -20.11 4.69 -6.89
CA VAL A 255 -20.45 3.27 -6.83
C VAL A 255 -20.81 2.94 -5.38
N SER A 256 -22.06 2.71 -5.05
CA SER A 256 -22.50 2.67 -3.65
C SER A 256 -23.67 1.70 -3.41
N GLY A 257 -23.61 0.92 -2.33
CA GLY A 257 -24.72 0.08 -1.88
C GLY A 257 -24.79 -1.32 -2.54
N ASN A 258 -23.98 -2.27 -2.10
CA ASN A 258 -23.93 -3.65 -2.59
C ASN A 258 -23.71 -3.83 -4.11
N VAL A 259 -23.16 -2.83 -4.76
CA VAL A 259 -22.86 -2.89 -6.21
C VAL A 259 -21.82 -3.95 -6.48
N ARG A 260 -22.02 -4.72 -7.56
CA ARG A 260 -21.03 -5.71 -8.01
C ARG A 260 -20.47 -5.37 -9.38
N ILE A 261 -19.16 -5.10 -9.43
CA ILE A 261 -18.39 -4.94 -10.69
C ILE A 261 -17.42 -6.11 -10.78
N SER A 262 -17.77 -7.14 -11.57
CA SER A 262 -16.99 -8.38 -11.54
C SER A 262 -16.88 -9.09 -12.90
N GLY A 263 -15.80 -9.87 -13.06
CA GLY A 263 -15.58 -10.66 -14.28
C GLY A 263 -15.29 -9.82 -15.53
N ASN A 264 -15.12 -8.50 -15.40
CA ASN A 264 -14.87 -7.63 -16.54
C ASN A 264 -13.40 -7.69 -16.97
N ALA A 265 -13.14 -7.54 -18.27
CA ALA A 265 -11.80 -7.63 -18.82
C ALA A 265 -11.46 -6.46 -19.77
N SER A 266 -10.20 -5.98 -19.69
CA SER A 266 -9.71 -4.92 -20.59
C SER A 266 -8.17 -4.89 -20.66
N ALA A 267 -7.60 -3.91 -21.38
CA ALA A 267 -6.17 -3.65 -21.26
C ALA A 267 -5.85 -2.87 -19.97
N TYR A 268 -6.64 -1.84 -19.64
CA TYR A 268 -6.46 -1.01 -18.45
C TYR A 268 -7.78 -0.89 -17.69
N GLY A 269 -7.78 -1.14 -16.38
CA GLY A 269 -8.98 -1.08 -15.55
C GLY A 269 -10.01 -2.13 -15.93
N GLY A 270 -9.73 -3.40 -15.63
CA GLY A 270 -10.67 -4.50 -15.94
C GLY A 270 -12.08 -4.20 -15.48
N GLY A 271 -12.25 -3.81 -14.22
CA GLY A 271 -13.53 -3.33 -13.68
C GLY A 271 -13.81 -1.89 -14.09
N ILE A 272 -12.98 -0.96 -13.61
CA ILE A 272 -13.15 0.50 -13.80
C ILE A 272 -11.85 1.09 -14.34
N TYR A 273 -11.97 1.91 -15.37
CA TYR A 273 -10.95 2.85 -15.79
C TYR A 273 -11.45 4.27 -15.51
N PHE A 274 -10.73 5.02 -14.68
CA PHE A 274 -11.05 6.40 -14.34
C PHE A 274 -9.93 7.33 -14.81
N PHE A 275 -10.27 8.31 -15.66
CA PHE A 275 -9.35 9.31 -16.14
C PHE A 275 -9.69 10.67 -15.52
N GLY A 276 -8.93 11.07 -14.50
CA GLY A 276 -9.11 12.34 -13.78
C GLY A 276 -8.45 13.49 -14.52
N CYS A 277 -9.22 14.56 -14.71
CA CYS A 277 -8.84 15.76 -15.43
C CYS A 277 -8.90 17.04 -14.57
N SER A 278 -9.31 16.91 -13.31
CA SER A 278 -9.38 17.99 -12.33
C SER A 278 -9.08 17.47 -10.94
N GLU A 279 -8.51 18.29 -10.06
CA GLU A 279 -8.31 17.93 -8.63
C GLU A 279 -9.63 17.67 -7.90
N GLU A 280 -10.72 18.21 -8.42
CA GLU A 280 -12.07 18.05 -7.89
C GLU A 280 -12.82 16.88 -8.51
N ASP A 281 -12.23 16.19 -9.52
CA ASP A 281 -12.82 14.95 -10.04
C ASP A 281 -12.81 13.87 -8.96
N GLN A 282 -13.95 13.20 -8.77
CA GLN A 282 -14.19 12.27 -7.67
C GLN A 282 -14.55 10.87 -8.16
N LEU A 283 -13.96 9.89 -7.51
CA LEU A 283 -14.37 8.51 -7.58
C LEU A 283 -14.66 8.00 -6.17
N ASP A 284 -15.91 7.71 -5.88
CA ASP A 284 -16.34 7.16 -4.60
C ASP A 284 -16.87 5.73 -4.78
N ILE A 285 -16.26 4.78 -4.06
CA ILE A 285 -16.68 3.38 -4.00
C ILE A 285 -17.02 3.07 -2.55
N GLU A 286 -18.28 2.78 -2.26
CA GLU A 286 -18.79 2.79 -0.90
C GLU A 286 -19.81 1.67 -0.61
N LYS A 287 -20.09 1.48 0.68
CA LYS A 287 -21.25 0.74 1.20
C LYS A 287 -21.39 -0.67 0.63
N ASP A 288 -20.52 -1.57 1.05
CA ASP A 288 -20.50 -2.99 0.69
C ASP A 288 -20.32 -3.28 -0.81
N SER A 289 -19.89 -2.28 -1.58
CA SER A 289 -19.61 -2.49 -3.00
C SER A 289 -18.42 -3.43 -3.23
N VAL A 290 -18.48 -4.25 -4.27
CA VAL A 290 -17.49 -5.28 -4.56
C VAL A 290 -16.93 -5.14 -5.96
N LEU A 291 -15.60 -4.95 -6.06
CA LEU A 291 -14.83 -5.05 -7.31
C LEU A 291 -14.07 -6.37 -7.30
N SER A 292 -14.51 -7.38 -8.05
CA SER A 292 -13.88 -8.69 -7.96
C SER A 292 -13.71 -9.41 -9.29
N GLU A 293 -12.67 -10.26 -9.35
CA GLU A 293 -12.43 -11.14 -10.49
C GLU A 293 -12.30 -10.43 -11.83
N ASN A 294 -12.02 -9.12 -11.81
CA ASN A 294 -11.75 -8.34 -13.01
C ASN A 294 -10.30 -8.54 -13.47
N SER A 295 -10.07 -8.42 -14.77
CA SER A 295 -8.74 -8.65 -15.34
C SER A 295 -8.29 -7.52 -16.26
N ALA A 296 -7.01 -7.14 -16.15
CA ALA A 296 -6.35 -6.19 -17.03
C ALA A 296 -5.10 -6.82 -17.65
N LYS A 297 -4.89 -6.63 -18.96
CA LYS A 297 -3.64 -7.05 -19.63
C LYS A 297 -2.46 -6.15 -19.27
N GLU A 298 -2.74 -4.95 -18.84
CA GLU A 298 -1.76 -3.97 -18.35
C GLU A 298 -2.02 -3.68 -16.88
N ASN A 299 -2.56 -2.52 -16.52
CA ASN A 299 -2.64 -2.06 -15.15
C ASN A 299 -4.07 -2.00 -14.60
N GLY A 300 -4.20 -2.23 -13.29
CA GLY A 300 -5.43 -2.08 -12.55
C GLY A 300 -6.47 -3.15 -12.89
N GLY A 301 -6.30 -4.37 -12.39
CA GLY A 301 -7.27 -5.44 -12.62
C GLY A 301 -8.68 -5.04 -12.20
N GLY A 302 -8.84 -4.54 -10.98
CA GLY A 302 -10.10 -3.97 -10.49
C GLY A 302 -10.32 -2.54 -10.93
N LEU A 303 -9.42 -1.64 -10.56
CA LEU A 303 -9.47 -0.20 -10.83
C LEU A 303 -8.14 0.29 -11.40
N CYS A 304 -8.19 0.99 -12.52
CA CYS A 304 -7.09 1.78 -13.03
C CYS A 304 -7.46 3.26 -13.04
N LEU A 305 -6.79 4.06 -12.23
CA LEU A 305 -6.90 5.50 -12.24
C LEU A 305 -5.67 6.14 -12.86
N VAL A 306 -5.89 7.00 -13.83
CA VAL A 306 -4.84 7.86 -14.39
C VAL A 306 -5.28 9.31 -14.19
N SER A 307 -4.52 10.07 -13.43
CA SER A 307 -4.75 11.50 -13.23
C SER A 307 -3.76 12.30 -14.06
N GLN A 308 -4.26 13.27 -14.81
CA GLN A 308 -3.46 14.23 -15.56
C GLN A 308 -3.30 15.54 -14.81
N THR A 309 -4.31 15.96 -14.06
CA THR A 309 -4.34 17.25 -13.37
C THR A 309 -4.86 17.16 -11.94
N GLY A 310 -4.81 15.96 -11.33
CA GLY A 310 -5.35 15.71 -10.00
C GLY A 310 -6.58 14.79 -10.05
N ALA A 311 -6.95 14.22 -8.94
CA ALA A 311 -8.21 13.50 -8.69
C ALA A 311 -8.31 13.12 -7.20
N SER A 312 -9.52 12.89 -6.71
CA SER A 312 -9.80 12.32 -5.39
C SER A 312 -10.49 10.97 -5.53
N VAL A 313 -9.96 9.97 -4.82
CA VAL A 313 -10.52 8.62 -4.78
C VAL A 313 -10.81 8.23 -3.34
N THR A 314 -12.04 7.82 -3.09
CA THR A 314 -12.48 7.26 -1.80
C THR A 314 -12.94 5.82 -2.00
N VAL A 315 -12.45 4.92 -1.14
CA VAL A 315 -12.94 3.55 -1.04
C VAL A 315 -13.28 3.30 0.42
N ASN A 316 -14.57 3.15 0.73
CA ASN A 316 -15.03 2.99 2.08
C ASN A 316 -16.02 1.82 2.22
N GLU A 317 -15.80 0.95 3.21
CA GLU A 317 -16.66 -0.22 3.46
C GLU A 317 -16.81 -1.14 2.24
N CYS A 318 -15.69 -1.44 1.55
CA CYS A 318 -15.70 -2.15 0.27
C CYS A 318 -14.78 -3.36 0.24
N SER A 319 -14.99 -4.21 -0.77
CA SER A 319 -14.09 -5.33 -1.07
C SER A 319 -13.55 -5.25 -2.50
N ILE A 320 -12.21 -5.16 -2.63
CA ILE A 320 -11.52 -5.26 -3.91
C ILE A 320 -10.72 -6.55 -3.93
N SER A 321 -11.24 -7.56 -4.65
CA SER A 321 -10.74 -8.92 -4.43
C SER A 321 -10.56 -9.75 -5.69
N LYS A 322 -9.54 -10.61 -5.69
CA LYS A 322 -9.25 -11.57 -6.76
C LYS A 322 -9.11 -10.95 -8.15
N ASN A 323 -8.80 -9.67 -8.23
CA ASN A 323 -8.54 -9.01 -9.49
C ASN A 323 -7.12 -9.32 -9.97
N LYS A 324 -6.93 -9.32 -11.29
CA LYS A 324 -5.66 -9.67 -11.93
C LYS A 324 -5.19 -8.59 -12.87
N ALA A 325 -3.91 -8.20 -12.78
CA ALA A 325 -3.23 -7.38 -13.78
C ALA A 325 -1.99 -8.12 -14.30
N ASP A 326 -1.81 -8.16 -15.61
CA ASP A 326 -0.57 -8.66 -16.21
C ASP A 326 0.55 -7.59 -16.17
N GLY A 327 0.21 -6.36 -15.78
CA GLY A 327 1.11 -5.28 -15.38
C GLY A 327 1.09 -5.02 -13.87
N GLN A 328 0.78 -3.79 -13.46
CA GLN A 328 0.82 -3.30 -12.08
C GLN A 328 -0.58 -3.16 -11.46
N GLY A 329 -0.65 -3.27 -10.12
CA GLY A 329 -1.87 -3.02 -9.37
C GLY A 329 -2.96 -4.06 -9.66
N GLY A 330 -2.82 -5.27 -9.13
CA GLY A 330 -3.83 -6.32 -9.32
C GLY A 330 -5.23 -5.87 -8.92
N GLY A 331 -5.37 -5.25 -7.74
CA GLY A 331 -6.61 -4.62 -7.31
C GLY A 331 -6.76 -3.21 -7.85
N ILE A 332 -5.86 -2.29 -7.45
CA ILE A 332 -5.88 -0.87 -7.80
C ILE A 332 -4.54 -0.46 -8.40
N SER A 333 -4.59 0.24 -9.51
CA SER A 333 -3.46 0.98 -10.06
C SER A 333 -3.81 2.47 -10.12
N LEU A 334 -3.09 3.31 -9.38
CA LEU A 334 -3.22 4.75 -9.43
C LEU A 334 -1.94 5.39 -9.95
N THR A 335 -2.05 6.21 -10.99
CA THR A 335 -0.92 6.94 -11.57
C THR A 335 -1.25 8.43 -11.68
N ASN A 336 -0.48 9.26 -10.96
CA ASN A 336 -0.52 10.71 -11.13
C ASN A 336 0.55 11.15 -12.13
N ARG A 337 0.15 11.70 -13.25
CA ARG A 337 1.05 12.24 -14.29
C ARG A 337 1.30 13.75 -14.13
N SER A 338 0.58 14.40 -13.23
CA SER A 338 0.77 15.81 -12.97
C SER A 338 2.09 16.08 -12.25
N SER A 339 2.76 17.17 -12.64
CA SER A 339 3.92 17.71 -11.92
C SER A 339 3.55 18.81 -10.91
N LYS A 340 2.32 19.29 -10.95
CA LYS A 340 1.88 20.48 -10.16
C LYS A 340 0.66 20.21 -9.28
N LYS A 341 -0.16 19.24 -9.65
CA LYS A 341 -1.46 19.00 -9.03
C LYS A 341 -1.47 17.72 -8.21
N SER A 342 -2.27 17.71 -7.16
CA SER A 342 -2.31 16.62 -6.19
C SER A 342 -3.27 15.50 -6.60
N VAL A 343 -2.95 14.29 -6.20
CA VAL A 343 -3.85 13.15 -6.22
C VAL A 343 -4.06 12.64 -4.80
N ARG A 344 -5.31 12.28 -4.48
CA ARG A 344 -5.68 11.74 -3.16
C ARG A 344 -6.26 10.36 -3.30
N LEU A 345 -5.84 9.45 -2.42
CA LEU A 345 -6.43 8.14 -2.26
C LEU A 345 -6.72 7.90 -0.78
N ALA A 346 -7.98 7.71 -0.44
CA ALA A 346 -8.41 7.34 0.89
C ALA A 346 -9.10 5.97 0.86
N LEU A 347 -8.59 5.02 1.64
CA LEU A 347 -9.22 3.72 1.86
C LEU A 347 -9.57 3.58 3.34
N MET A 348 -10.81 3.25 3.62
CA MET A 348 -11.31 3.12 4.98
C MET A 348 -12.21 1.88 5.10
N ASN A 349 -12.11 1.17 6.22
CA ASN A 349 -12.99 0.04 6.53
C ASN A 349 -13.10 -1.00 5.39
N SER A 350 -12.02 -1.22 4.63
CA SER A 350 -12.08 -1.95 3.37
C SER A 350 -11.10 -3.12 3.29
N ASP A 351 -11.47 -4.13 2.48
CA ASP A 351 -10.69 -5.33 2.22
C ASP A 351 -10.05 -5.30 0.82
N ILE A 352 -8.73 -5.35 0.75
CA ILE A 352 -7.99 -5.54 -0.50
C ILE A 352 -7.36 -6.93 -0.45
N LYS A 353 -7.96 -7.92 -1.12
CA LYS A 353 -7.58 -9.32 -0.90
C LYS A 353 -7.41 -10.16 -2.16
N GLY A 354 -6.41 -11.04 -2.11
CA GLY A 354 -6.23 -12.08 -3.15
C GLY A 354 -5.99 -11.53 -4.55
N ASN A 355 -5.61 -10.24 -4.69
CA ASN A 355 -5.34 -9.64 -5.98
C ASN A 355 -3.93 -10.03 -6.46
N ARG A 356 -3.73 -10.06 -7.79
CA ARG A 356 -2.48 -10.50 -8.40
C ARG A 356 -1.97 -9.51 -9.45
N ALA A 357 -0.71 -9.14 -9.35
CA ALA A 357 0.01 -8.35 -10.35
C ALA A 357 1.23 -9.12 -10.88
N ALA A 358 1.44 -9.11 -12.19
CA ALA A 358 2.65 -9.67 -12.77
C ALA A 358 3.87 -8.72 -12.66
N SER A 359 3.66 -7.50 -12.18
CA SER A 359 4.69 -6.54 -11.81
C SER A 359 4.50 -6.13 -10.34
N CYS A 360 4.49 -4.84 -10.03
CA CYS A 360 4.41 -4.32 -8.67
C CYS A 360 2.97 -4.20 -8.15
N GLY A 361 2.81 -4.20 -6.82
CA GLY A 361 1.55 -3.94 -6.14
C GLY A 361 0.47 -4.99 -6.40
N GLY A 362 0.60 -6.16 -5.77
CA GLY A 362 -0.43 -7.20 -5.89
C GLY A 362 -1.82 -6.68 -5.55
N GLY A 363 -1.95 -5.98 -4.42
CA GLY A 363 -3.16 -5.27 -4.05
C GLY A 363 -3.25 -3.91 -4.71
N ILE A 364 -2.32 -3.00 -4.40
CA ILE A 364 -2.36 -1.59 -4.81
C ILE A 364 -0.99 -1.16 -5.36
N VAL A 365 -1.00 -0.44 -6.48
CA VAL A 365 0.10 0.43 -6.91
C VAL A 365 -0.35 1.87 -6.79
N PHE A 366 0.49 2.69 -6.17
CA PHE A 366 0.35 4.12 -6.11
C PHE A 366 1.62 4.77 -6.68
N SER A 367 1.52 5.35 -7.87
CA SER A 367 2.63 6.03 -8.53
C SER A 367 2.31 7.51 -8.65
N ALA A 368 2.97 8.32 -7.81
CA ALA A 368 2.90 9.77 -7.90
C ALA A 368 4.16 10.28 -8.60
N GLY A 369 4.00 10.95 -9.73
CA GLY A 369 5.12 11.64 -10.39
C GLY A 369 5.70 12.72 -9.49
N SER A 370 6.11 13.86 -10.04
CA SER A 370 6.68 14.98 -9.28
C SER A 370 5.64 15.88 -8.59
N GLY A 371 4.33 15.63 -8.76
CA GLY A 371 3.23 16.33 -8.10
C GLY A 371 3.07 15.90 -6.64
N GLU A 372 2.30 16.67 -5.89
CA GLU A 372 1.94 16.32 -4.52
C GLU A 372 0.97 15.14 -4.48
N PHE A 373 0.99 14.41 -3.37
CA PHE A 373 0.06 13.32 -3.17
C PHE A 373 -0.33 13.12 -1.70
N SER A 374 -1.47 12.48 -1.50
CA SER A 374 -1.95 12.08 -0.18
C SER A 374 -2.53 10.68 -0.26
N PHE A 375 -1.99 9.78 0.55
CA PHE A 375 -2.48 8.40 0.69
C PHE A 375 -2.87 8.15 2.14
N HIS A 376 -4.13 7.84 2.36
CA HIS A 376 -4.67 7.51 3.68
C HIS A 376 -5.28 6.12 3.68
N LEU A 377 -4.90 5.31 4.63
CA LEU A 377 -5.40 3.95 4.80
C LEU A 377 -5.73 3.72 6.27
N THR A 378 -7.00 3.47 6.58
CA THR A 378 -7.48 3.37 7.97
C THR A 378 -8.43 2.18 8.14
N ASP A 379 -8.37 1.49 9.27
CA ASP A 379 -9.28 0.41 9.66
C ASP A 379 -9.50 -0.66 8.55
N SER A 380 -8.43 -0.98 7.82
CA SER A 380 -8.54 -1.80 6.61
C SER A 380 -7.66 -3.04 6.66
N ARG A 381 -7.93 -4.00 5.76
CA ARG A 381 -7.13 -5.22 5.66
C ARG A 381 -6.60 -5.42 4.26
N ILE A 382 -5.29 -5.57 4.15
CA ILE A 382 -4.56 -5.82 2.91
C ILE A 382 -3.95 -7.22 3.01
N PHE A 383 -4.57 -8.22 2.38
CA PHE A 383 -4.12 -9.59 2.63
C PHE A 383 -4.17 -10.52 1.41
N GLU A 384 -3.27 -11.51 1.43
CA GLU A 384 -3.17 -12.54 0.39
C GLU A 384 -2.95 -12.00 -1.02
N ASN A 385 -2.45 -10.76 -1.15
CA ASN A 385 -2.14 -10.18 -2.45
C ASN A 385 -0.74 -10.62 -2.92
N ILE A 386 -0.58 -10.77 -4.22
CA ILE A 386 0.64 -11.33 -4.82
C ILE A 386 1.17 -10.42 -5.92
N SER A 387 2.45 -10.05 -5.83
CA SER A 387 3.19 -9.38 -6.90
C SER A 387 4.38 -10.20 -7.38
N SER A 388 4.71 -10.10 -8.67
CA SER A 388 5.93 -10.71 -9.22
C SER A 388 7.16 -9.79 -9.12
N SER A 389 7.02 -8.59 -8.56
CA SER A 389 8.11 -7.65 -8.26
C SER A 389 7.96 -7.16 -6.81
N ASP A 390 7.76 -5.88 -6.60
CA ASP A 390 7.76 -5.23 -5.30
C ASP A 390 6.32 -4.96 -4.79
N GLY A 391 6.16 -4.90 -3.48
CA GLY A 391 4.88 -4.62 -2.83
C GLY A 391 3.83 -5.71 -3.06
N GLY A 392 3.89 -6.80 -2.31
CA GLY A 392 2.83 -7.83 -2.38
C GLY A 392 1.46 -7.27 -2.06
N GLY A 393 1.35 -6.54 -0.96
CA GLY A 393 0.16 -5.76 -0.61
C GLY A 393 0.13 -4.45 -1.38
N ILE A 394 1.05 -3.54 -1.08
CA ILE A 394 1.11 -2.19 -1.65
C ILE A 394 2.52 -1.89 -2.17
N ALA A 395 2.60 -1.34 -3.37
CA ALA A 395 3.81 -0.71 -3.90
C ALA A 395 3.54 0.78 -4.12
N MET A 396 4.41 1.63 -3.56
CA MET A 396 4.35 3.08 -3.72
C MET A 396 5.62 3.59 -4.33
N SER A 397 5.51 4.48 -5.32
CA SER A 397 6.65 5.20 -5.88
C SER A 397 6.32 6.67 -6.07
N SER A 398 7.27 7.55 -5.75
CA SER A 398 7.06 8.99 -5.93
C SER A 398 8.36 9.75 -6.12
N SER A 399 8.34 10.72 -7.04
CA SER A 399 9.34 11.79 -7.16
C SER A 399 8.87 13.10 -6.49
N GLY A 400 7.58 13.21 -6.14
CA GLY A 400 6.97 14.37 -5.49
C GLY A 400 7.00 14.32 -3.97
N SER A 401 6.57 15.41 -3.31
CA SER A 401 6.29 15.43 -1.87
C SER A 401 4.93 14.81 -1.58
N GLY A 402 4.80 14.15 -0.45
CA GLY A 402 3.50 13.59 -0.08
C GLY A 402 3.46 12.99 1.31
N ILE A 403 2.26 12.71 1.74
CA ILE A 403 1.95 12.14 3.05
C ILE A 403 1.33 10.76 2.83
N VAL A 404 1.87 9.78 3.53
CA VAL A 404 1.32 8.42 3.60
C VAL A 404 0.97 8.13 5.05
N ASN A 405 -0.31 8.07 5.35
CA ASN A 405 -0.80 7.73 6.67
C ASN A 405 -1.52 6.39 6.63
N VAL A 406 -1.03 5.46 7.41
CA VAL A 406 -1.64 4.14 7.60
C VAL A 406 -1.94 3.95 9.08
N SER A 407 -3.17 3.72 9.43
CA SER A 407 -3.58 3.53 10.82
C SER A 407 -4.52 2.33 10.97
N GLN A 408 -4.40 1.63 12.10
CA GLN A 408 -5.29 0.52 12.48
C GLN A 408 -5.50 -0.50 11.35
N THR A 409 -4.45 -0.73 10.57
CA THR A 409 -4.53 -1.55 9.35
C THR A 409 -3.67 -2.79 9.45
N SER A 410 -4.21 -3.93 8.98
CA SER A 410 -3.50 -5.20 8.96
C SER A 410 -3.03 -5.55 7.54
N PHE A 411 -1.72 -5.76 7.40
CA PHE A 411 -1.07 -6.31 6.22
C PHE A 411 -0.69 -7.75 6.50
N SER A 412 -1.38 -8.71 5.90
CA SER A 412 -1.10 -10.10 6.21
C SER A 412 -1.03 -11.03 5.01
N ARG A 413 -0.09 -11.98 5.05
CA ARG A 413 0.10 -13.01 4.02
C ARG A 413 0.25 -12.47 2.59
N ASN A 414 0.70 -11.22 2.44
CA ASN A 414 1.02 -10.68 1.13
C ASN A 414 2.38 -11.21 0.66
N THR A 415 2.52 -11.41 -0.64
CA THR A 415 3.74 -11.99 -1.22
C THR A 415 4.27 -11.13 -2.35
N ALA A 416 5.54 -10.74 -2.25
CA ALA A 416 6.30 -10.11 -3.31
C ALA A 416 7.46 -11.04 -3.76
N LYS A 417 7.75 -11.09 -5.05
CA LYS A 417 8.91 -11.87 -5.51
C LYS A 417 10.22 -11.16 -5.18
N LYS A 418 10.25 -9.81 -5.24
CA LYS A 418 11.45 -9.01 -4.94
C LYS A 418 11.40 -8.43 -3.54
N SER A 419 10.77 -7.28 -3.31
CA SER A 419 10.89 -6.56 -2.05
C SER A 419 9.54 -6.10 -1.50
N GLY A 420 9.44 -5.99 -0.16
CA GLY A 420 8.26 -5.48 0.52
C GLY A 420 7.04 -6.40 0.39
N GLY A 421 6.98 -7.49 1.14
CA GLY A 421 5.85 -8.41 1.11
C GLY A 421 4.53 -7.72 1.44
N GLY A 422 4.48 -6.94 2.53
CA GLY A 422 3.36 -6.08 2.88
C GLY A 422 3.37 -4.78 2.12
N LEU A 423 4.44 -3.99 2.29
CA LEU A 423 4.59 -2.64 1.74
C LEU A 423 5.98 -2.43 1.14
N ALA A 424 6.05 -1.91 -0.07
CA ALA A 424 7.25 -1.35 -0.67
C ALA A 424 7.07 0.16 -0.90
N PHE A 425 7.97 0.97 -0.36
CA PHE A 425 7.96 2.43 -0.47
C PHE A 425 9.27 2.91 -1.13
N LEU A 426 9.13 3.44 -2.34
CA LEU A 426 10.24 3.84 -3.19
C LEU A 426 10.28 5.36 -3.36
N SER A 427 11.37 5.98 -2.92
CA SER A 427 11.63 7.41 -3.10
C SER A 427 12.56 7.62 -4.28
N GLU A 428 12.10 8.33 -5.33
CA GLU A 428 12.85 8.49 -6.58
C GLU A 428 13.52 9.87 -6.74
N SER A 429 13.40 10.78 -5.76
CA SER A 429 13.95 12.15 -5.86
C SER A 429 14.50 12.65 -4.54
N SER A 430 15.63 13.38 -4.62
CA SER A 430 16.36 13.95 -3.49
C SER A 430 15.74 15.22 -2.88
N SER A 431 14.82 15.88 -3.58
CA SER A 431 14.47 17.28 -3.26
C SER A 431 13.24 17.46 -2.37
N LYS A 432 12.53 16.38 -1.99
CA LYS A 432 11.25 16.51 -1.29
C LYS A 432 11.07 15.45 -0.20
N ALA A 433 10.70 15.89 1.00
CA ALA A 433 10.40 15.02 2.13
C ALA A 433 9.21 14.10 1.83
N LYS A 434 9.35 12.83 2.17
CA LYS A 434 8.33 11.80 2.03
C LYS A 434 8.19 11.10 3.36
N ASN A 435 7.04 11.28 4.00
CA ASN A 435 6.76 10.74 5.32
C ASN A 435 5.78 9.59 5.22
N LEU A 436 6.23 8.40 5.60
CA LEU A 436 5.39 7.24 5.84
C LEU A 436 5.10 7.16 7.34
N SER A 437 3.86 7.35 7.73
CA SER A 437 3.40 7.20 9.11
C SER A 437 2.56 5.94 9.23
N LEU A 438 3.00 5.01 10.08
CA LEU A 438 2.30 3.78 10.42
C LEU A 438 1.91 3.83 11.90
N THR A 439 0.62 3.78 12.20
CA THR A 439 0.13 3.85 13.59
C THR A 439 -0.77 2.66 13.89
N SER A 440 -0.53 1.98 14.99
CA SER A 440 -1.35 0.86 15.48
C SER A 440 -1.65 -0.18 14.37
N SER A 441 -0.66 -0.41 13.52
CA SER A 441 -0.81 -1.24 12.32
C SER A 441 0.04 -2.51 12.40
N GLU A 442 -0.40 -3.55 11.69
CA GLU A 442 0.18 -4.88 11.78
C GLU A 442 0.73 -5.35 10.42
N PHE A 443 1.94 -5.90 10.43
CA PHE A 443 2.56 -6.59 9.30
C PHE A 443 2.85 -8.03 9.71
N ILE A 444 1.97 -8.96 9.32
CA ILE A 444 2.02 -10.34 9.82
C ILE A 444 2.09 -11.34 8.66
N LYS A 445 3.07 -12.25 8.71
CA LYS A 445 3.22 -13.35 7.76
C LYS A 445 3.35 -12.90 6.29
N ASN A 446 3.88 -11.71 6.06
CA ASN A 446 4.17 -11.27 4.71
C ASN A 446 5.51 -11.86 4.24
N GLN A 447 5.66 -12.00 2.93
CA GLN A 447 6.79 -12.70 2.36
C GLN A 447 7.35 -11.98 1.15
N ALA A 448 8.68 -11.79 1.12
CA ALA A 448 9.36 -11.18 -0.02
C ALA A 448 10.73 -11.82 -0.29
N GLY A 449 11.40 -11.40 -1.35
CA GLY A 449 12.82 -11.68 -1.55
C GLY A 449 13.65 -10.98 -0.48
N SER A 450 13.36 -9.70 -0.20
CA SER A 450 13.94 -8.85 0.85
C SER A 450 12.87 -7.94 1.44
N GLY A 451 13.03 -7.48 2.69
CA GLY A 451 11.99 -6.68 3.36
C GLY A 451 10.66 -7.44 3.45
N GLY A 452 10.65 -8.55 4.19
CA GLY A 452 9.48 -9.44 4.25
C GLY A 452 8.18 -8.73 4.58
N GLY A 453 8.20 -7.86 5.60
CA GLY A 453 7.09 -6.97 5.94
C GLY A 453 7.12 -5.68 5.13
N ILE A 454 8.17 -4.87 5.34
CA ILE A 454 8.30 -3.50 4.80
C ILE A 454 9.64 -3.37 4.08
N PHE A 455 9.63 -2.71 2.93
CA PHE A 455 10.81 -2.29 2.19
C PHE A 455 10.78 -0.79 1.93
N LEU A 456 11.84 -0.12 2.35
CA LEU A 456 12.07 1.31 2.10
C LEU A 456 13.30 1.44 1.22
N ASP A 457 13.18 2.13 0.10
CA ASP A 457 14.30 2.40 -0.79
C ASP A 457 14.31 3.85 -1.24
N SER A 458 15.48 4.45 -1.24
CA SER A 458 15.69 5.77 -1.83
C SER A 458 16.89 5.76 -2.74
N LYS A 459 16.70 6.18 -3.98
CA LYS A 459 17.81 6.34 -4.94
C LYS A 459 18.54 7.64 -4.71
N GLU A 460 17.78 8.70 -4.50
CA GLU A 460 18.29 10.04 -4.25
C GLU A 460 17.35 10.72 -3.25
N GLY A 461 17.80 10.97 -2.03
CA GLY A 461 17.02 11.60 -0.97
C GLY A 461 16.55 10.61 0.10
N ALA A 462 15.78 11.09 1.06
CA ALA A 462 15.35 10.33 2.22
C ALA A 462 13.93 9.80 2.08
N ALA A 463 13.68 8.62 2.62
CA ALA A 463 12.36 8.06 2.89
C ALA A 463 12.25 7.86 4.41
N ASP A 464 11.40 8.66 5.06
CA ASP A 464 11.21 8.59 6.50
C ASP A 464 10.00 7.70 6.82
N ALA A 465 10.20 6.68 7.66
CA ALA A 465 9.15 5.81 8.14
C ALA A 465 9.03 5.91 9.66
N ASN A 466 7.87 6.39 10.12
CA ASN A 466 7.54 6.51 11.53
C ASN A 466 6.54 5.43 11.93
N LEU A 467 6.94 4.52 12.79
CA LEU A 467 6.14 3.40 13.28
C LEU A 467 5.80 3.63 14.75
N TYR A 468 4.52 3.82 15.05
CA TYR A 468 4.02 4.02 16.40
C TYR A 468 3.03 2.90 16.77
N ASP A 469 3.30 2.17 17.84
CA ASP A 469 2.48 1.05 18.33
C ASP A 469 2.21 -0.03 17.28
N CYS A 470 3.19 -0.33 16.43
CA CYS A 470 3.06 -1.30 15.34
C CYS A 470 3.55 -2.70 15.73
N ILE A 471 2.98 -3.71 15.05
CA ILE A 471 3.37 -5.12 15.18
C ILE A 471 3.96 -5.61 13.85
N ILE A 472 5.19 -6.11 13.87
CA ILE A 472 5.87 -6.66 12.70
C ILE A 472 6.33 -8.08 13.05
N GLU A 473 5.53 -9.08 12.64
CA GLU A 473 5.67 -10.43 13.15
C GLU A 473 5.57 -11.50 12.05
N ASP A 474 6.33 -12.58 12.19
CA ASP A 474 6.31 -13.73 11.26
C ASP A 474 6.59 -13.37 9.78
N ASN A 475 7.19 -12.22 9.47
CA ASN A 475 7.50 -11.87 8.10
C ASN A 475 8.78 -12.53 7.62
N THR A 476 8.88 -12.81 6.32
CA THR A 476 10.00 -13.59 5.77
C THR A 476 10.65 -12.91 4.57
N ALA A 477 11.97 -12.66 4.66
CA ALA A 477 12.83 -12.32 3.53
C ALA A 477 13.52 -13.62 3.01
N ARG A 478 13.03 -14.15 1.89
CA ARG A 478 13.42 -15.50 1.39
C ARG A 478 14.84 -15.59 0.86
N PHE A 479 15.38 -14.51 0.33
CA PHE A 479 16.68 -14.52 -0.38
C PHE A 479 17.64 -13.45 0.13
N GLY A 480 17.16 -12.42 0.75
CA GLY A 480 17.91 -11.24 1.16
C GLY A 480 17.81 -10.90 2.64
N CYS A 481 17.85 -9.63 2.92
CA CYS A 481 17.89 -9.02 4.24
C CYS A 481 16.53 -8.43 4.65
N GLY A 482 16.39 -8.11 5.96
CA GLY A 482 15.21 -7.46 6.52
C GLY A 482 13.98 -8.39 6.54
N GLY A 483 13.93 -9.34 7.47
CA GLY A 483 12.75 -10.19 7.64
C GLY A 483 11.50 -9.39 7.92
N GLY A 484 11.57 -8.49 8.90
CA GLY A 484 10.55 -7.49 9.18
C GLY A 484 10.67 -6.28 8.26
N ILE A 485 11.77 -5.52 8.38
CA ILE A 485 12.01 -4.26 7.67
C ILE A 485 13.38 -4.30 6.97
N LEU A 486 13.42 -3.86 5.72
CA LEU A 486 14.66 -3.48 5.04
C LEU A 486 14.61 -2.00 4.68
N SER A 487 15.57 -1.23 5.17
CA SER A 487 15.80 0.16 4.76
C SER A 487 17.11 0.25 3.98
N HIS A 488 17.01 0.68 2.73
CA HIS A 488 18.12 0.78 1.79
C HIS A 488 18.13 2.18 1.16
N GLY A 489 19.18 2.93 1.37
CA GLY A 489 19.35 4.26 0.76
C GLY A 489 19.84 5.32 1.75
N PHE A 490 20.65 6.22 1.22
CA PHE A 490 21.29 7.27 2.00
C PHE A 490 20.25 8.24 2.58
N GLY A 491 20.33 8.47 3.90
CA GLY A 491 19.47 9.40 4.62
C GLY A 491 18.07 8.88 4.94
N ASN A 492 17.75 7.61 4.65
CA ASN A 492 16.51 7.01 5.13
C ASN A 492 16.48 6.95 6.65
N ILE A 493 15.34 7.26 7.24
CA ILE A 493 15.12 7.20 8.69
C ILE A 493 13.97 6.26 8.99
N VAL A 494 14.24 5.26 9.82
CA VAL A 494 13.20 4.40 10.41
C VAL A 494 13.08 4.79 11.89
N SER A 495 11.94 5.31 12.29
CA SER A 495 11.67 5.65 13.70
C SER A 495 10.69 4.63 14.30
N LEU A 496 11.10 3.98 15.38
CA LEU A 496 10.25 3.05 16.13
C LEU A 496 9.88 3.70 17.47
N ARG A 497 8.58 3.81 17.70
CA ARG A 497 8.02 4.52 18.85
C ARG A 497 6.97 3.70 19.59
N GLY A 498 6.67 4.12 20.80
CA GLY A 498 5.63 3.50 21.63
C GLY A 498 5.95 2.05 21.94
N THR A 499 4.96 1.19 21.79
CA THR A 499 5.07 -0.25 22.03
C THR A 499 5.37 -1.06 20.77
N THR A 500 5.92 -0.42 19.74
CA THR A 500 6.28 -1.10 18.48
C THR A 500 7.17 -2.31 18.73
N ARG A 501 6.79 -3.46 18.17
CA ARG A 501 7.53 -4.71 18.37
C ARG A 501 7.84 -5.44 17.06
N LEU A 502 9.02 -6.03 17.02
CA LEU A 502 9.46 -6.93 15.96
C LEU A 502 9.78 -8.29 16.56
N SER A 503 9.08 -9.33 16.10
CA SER A 503 9.26 -10.69 16.61
C SER A 503 8.97 -11.75 15.56
N GLN A 504 9.68 -12.89 15.67
CA GLN A 504 9.48 -14.10 14.85
C GLN A 504 9.65 -13.86 13.32
N ASN A 505 10.30 -12.77 12.93
CA ASN A 505 10.60 -12.52 11.52
C ASN A 505 11.80 -13.41 11.08
N LEU A 506 11.92 -13.65 9.79
CA LEU A 506 12.96 -14.50 9.23
C LEU A 506 13.64 -13.83 8.04
N ALA A 507 14.97 -13.83 8.02
CA ALA A 507 15.76 -13.40 6.88
C ALA A 507 16.81 -14.45 6.52
N LYS A 508 17.01 -14.70 5.23
CA LYS A 508 18.03 -15.68 4.79
C LYS A 508 19.45 -15.15 4.98
N LYS A 509 19.65 -13.84 4.84
CA LYS A 509 20.99 -13.25 4.96
C LYS A 509 21.19 -12.59 6.31
N ALA A 510 20.57 -11.44 6.55
CA ALA A 510 20.79 -10.65 7.76
C ALA A 510 19.59 -9.72 8.05
N GLY A 511 19.58 -9.14 9.25
CA GLY A 511 18.51 -8.24 9.67
C GLY A 511 17.20 -9.00 9.81
N VAL A 512 17.18 -10.00 10.68
CA VAL A 512 15.95 -10.79 10.90
C VAL A 512 14.78 -9.88 11.25
N GLY A 513 14.96 -8.94 12.18
CA GLY A 513 14.00 -7.89 12.46
C GLY A 513 14.13 -6.73 11.46
N ILE A 514 15.27 -6.01 11.52
CA ILE A 514 15.54 -4.84 10.69
C ILE A 514 16.93 -4.97 10.05
N SER A 515 17.04 -4.67 8.76
CA SER A 515 18.31 -4.42 8.09
C SER A 515 18.41 -2.96 7.68
N LEU A 516 19.50 -2.30 8.09
CA LEU A 516 19.85 -0.95 7.68
C LEU A 516 21.04 -1.00 6.74
N GLU A 517 20.89 -0.40 5.56
CA GLU A 517 21.90 -0.45 4.50
C GLU A 517 22.10 0.93 3.86
N CYS A 518 23.31 1.20 3.36
CA CYS A 518 23.62 2.38 2.55
C CYS A 518 23.30 3.73 3.21
N GLY A 519 23.74 3.93 4.46
CA GLY A 519 23.56 5.20 5.18
C GLY A 519 22.15 5.45 5.74
N SER A 520 21.36 4.39 5.88
CA SER A 520 20.06 4.45 6.58
C SER A 520 20.26 4.57 8.09
N SER A 521 19.33 5.23 8.79
CA SER A 521 19.34 5.40 10.24
C SER A 521 18.11 4.80 10.91
N LEU A 522 18.29 4.32 12.15
CA LEU A 522 17.24 3.86 13.04
C LEU A 522 17.15 4.80 14.25
N ILE A 523 15.97 5.30 14.54
CA ILE A 523 15.69 6.09 15.74
C ILE A 523 14.78 5.27 16.65
N LEU A 524 15.13 5.16 17.92
CA LEU A 524 14.32 4.50 18.93
C LEU A 524 13.80 5.55 19.93
N GLU A 525 12.52 5.47 20.23
CA GLU A 525 11.84 6.35 21.17
C GLU A 525 10.89 5.55 22.07
N GLU A 526 10.92 5.80 23.37
CA GLU A 526 10.10 5.11 24.37
C GLU A 526 10.49 3.63 24.57
N GLY A 527 9.62 2.67 24.23
CA GLY A 527 9.80 1.27 24.60
C GLY A 527 9.67 0.25 23.48
N PRO A 528 10.28 0.45 22.29
CA PRO A 528 10.21 -0.52 21.23
C PRO A 528 10.92 -1.82 21.61
N ASN A 529 10.40 -2.96 21.12
CA ASN A 529 10.95 -4.28 21.37
C ASN A 529 11.46 -4.93 20.09
N LEU A 530 12.78 -5.00 19.94
CA LEU A 530 13.48 -5.61 18.80
C LEU A 530 13.97 -7.02 19.18
N TYR A 531 13.03 -7.97 19.38
CA TYR A 531 13.37 -9.34 19.78
C TYR A 531 14.15 -10.10 18.69
N ASP A 532 13.88 -9.80 17.43
CA ASP A 532 14.55 -10.42 16.29
C ASP A 532 15.93 -9.81 15.97
N GLY A 533 16.16 -8.61 16.50
CA GLY A 533 17.41 -7.90 16.30
C GLY A 533 17.40 -6.91 15.12
N PHE A 534 18.47 -6.11 15.10
CA PHE A 534 18.77 -5.20 14.02
C PHE A 534 20.19 -5.39 13.50
N PHE A 535 20.36 -5.16 12.22
CA PHE A 535 21.61 -5.33 11.49
C PHE A 535 22.07 -4.00 10.92
N LEU A 536 23.27 -3.57 11.32
CA LEU A 536 23.97 -2.40 10.77
C LEU A 536 24.99 -2.92 9.76
N LYS A 537 24.81 -2.62 8.47
CA LYS A 537 25.65 -3.18 7.41
C LYS A 537 27.05 -2.57 7.36
N ASP A 538 27.13 -1.28 7.53
CA ASP A 538 28.35 -0.48 7.35
C ASP A 538 28.45 0.65 8.37
N ALA A 539 29.56 1.38 8.35
CA ALA A 539 29.83 2.49 9.27
C ALA A 539 28.97 3.73 9.02
N ASP A 540 28.32 3.82 7.86
CA ASP A 540 27.43 4.92 7.50
C ASP A 540 26.00 4.70 7.97
N THR A 541 25.70 3.51 8.53
CA THR A 541 24.41 3.19 9.16
C THR A 541 24.45 3.54 10.63
N HIS A 542 23.44 4.25 11.12
CA HIS A 542 23.43 4.78 12.48
C HIS A 542 22.19 4.38 13.28
N LEU A 543 22.41 4.19 14.60
CA LEU A 543 21.32 4.03 15.57
C LEU A 543 21.34 5.23 16.51
N TYR A 544 20.17 5.82 16.71
CA TYR A 544 19.98 6.96 17.62
C TYR A 544 18.90 6.68 18.66
N LEU A 545 19.07 7.23 19.88
CA LEU A 545 18.02 7.34 20.88
C LEU A 545 17.51 8.77 20.94
N GLN A 546 16.19 8.93 20.94
CA GLN A 546 15.55 10.23 21.10
C GLN A 546 15.37 10.59 22.58
N ASN A 547 15.13 9.59 23.42
CA ASN A 547 14.98 9.71 24.88
C ASN A 547 15.46 8.41 25.56
N THR A 548 15.46 8.41 26.91
CA THR A 548 15.78 7.24 27.71
C THR A 548 14.79 6.10 27.42
N LEU A 549 15.32 4.92 27.17
CA LEU A 549 14.53 3.75 26.85
C LEU A 549 13.70 3.27 28.05
N HIS A 550 12.45 2.87 27.79
CA HIS A 550 11.57 2.28 28.79
C HIS A 550 12.22 1.04 29.45
N PRO A 551 11.97 0.77 30.75
CA PRO A 551 12.54 -0.39 31.46
C PRO A 551 12.34 -1.74 30.74
N ASN A 552 11.25 -1.92 30.03
CA ASN A 552 10.91 -3.15 29.32
C ASN A 552 11.46 -3.23 27.89
N ALA A 553 12.19 -2.21 27.41
CA ALA A 553 12.79 -2.25 26.08
C ALA A 553 13.82 -3.38 25.98
N CYS A 554 13.85 -4.06 24.85
CA CYS A 554 14.81 -5.12 24.53
C CYS A 554 15.31 -4.93 23.11
N ILE A 555 16.60 -4.65 22.96
CA ILE A 555 17.21 -4.30 21.67
C ILE A 555 18.33 -5.30 21.37
N ARG A 556 18.06 -6.23 20.46
CA ARG A 556 19.01 -7.22 20.05
C ARG A 556 19.83 -6.74 18.85
N LEU A 557 21.14 -6.83 18.93
CA LEU A 557 22.06 -6.54 17.85
C LEU A 557 22.37 -7.81 17.06
N GLU A 558 22.57 -7.71 15.75
CA GLU A 558 23.09 -8.78 14.91
C GLU A 558 24.55 -8.54 14.51
N ASN A 559 25.29 -9.61 14.23
CA ASN A 559 26.65 -9.52 13.72
C ASN A 559 26.67 -8.94 12.29
N SER A 560 27.67 -8.10 12.01
CA SER A 560 27.96 -7.60 10.67
C SER A 560 29.49 -7.51 10.47
N GLU A 561 29.91 -7.16 9.27
CA GLU A 561 31.36 -6.83 9.06
C GLU A 561 31.79 -5.66 9.91
N TYR A 562 30.93 -4.66 10.06
CA TYR A 562 31.13 -3.49 10.92
C TYR A 562 31.09 -3.88 12.41
N ILE A 563 30.18 -4.76 12.81
CA ILE A 563 30.03 -5.24 14.18
C ILE A 563 30.66 -6.60 14.31
N SER A 564 31.98 -6.63 14.43
CA SER A 564 32.74 -7.86 14.68
C SER A 564 33.88 -7.60 15.66
N PRO A 565 34.20 -8.56 16.55
CA PRO A 565 35.35 -8.43 17.43
C PRO A 565 36.62 -8.22 16.60
N ASN A 566 37.36 -7.16 16.89
CA ASN A 566 38.64 -6.91 16.26
C ASN A 566 39.78 -7.37 17.17
N LYS A 567 40.90 -7.75 16.57
CA LYS A 567 42.09 -8.25 17.32
C LYS A 567 42.71 -7.22 18.26
N GLU A 568 42.41 -5.95 18.03
CA GLU A 568 42.93 -4.83 18.82
C GLU A 568 42.05 -4.52 20.05
N GLY A 569 40.84 -5.10 20.13
CA GLY A 569 39.91 -4.88 21.22
C GLY A 569 39.36 -3.44 21.26
N ASN A 570 39.30 -2.77 20.11
CA ASN A 570 38.77 -1.41 20.05
C ASN A 570 37.25 -1.41 20.24
N PRO A 571 36.71 -0.48 21.03
CA PRO A 571 35.27 -0.33 21.19
C PRO A 571 34.57 0.01 19.88
N ILE A 572 33.38 -0.56 19.66
CA ILE A 572 32.52 -0.29 18.52
C ILE A 572 31.39 0.64 18.98
N VAL A 573 31.17 1.75 18.29
CA VAL A 573 30.05 2.65 18.55
C VAL A 573 28.79 2.01 18.04
N ILE A 574 27.81 1.82 18.91
CA ILE A 574 26.52 1.20 18.57
C ILE A 574 25.41 2.23 18.45
N CYS A 575 25.37 3.18 19.39
CA CYS A 575 24.26 4.13 19.47
C CYS A 575 24.74 5.49 19.96
N ALA A 576 24.10 6.55 19.44
CA ALA A 576 24.30 7.94 19.86
C ALA A 576 22.96 8.58 20.30
N PRO A 577 22.96 9.67 21.08
CA PRO A 577 21.76 10.46 21.27
C PRO A 577 21.41 11.22 19.99
N LEU A 578 20.12 11.35 19.71
CA LEU A 578 19.66 12.11 18.52
C LEU A 578 19.88 13.63 18.69
N SER A 579 19.86 14.11 19.94
CA SER A 579 20.00 15.52 20.27
C SER A 579 21.14 15.72 21.28
N GLU A 580 21.93 16.78 21.12
CA GLU A 580 22.98 17.20 22.07
C GLU A 580 22.44 17.52 23.47
N TYR A 581 21.14 17.79 23.58
CA TYR A 581 20.47 18.06 24.88
C TYR A 581 20.07 16.80 25.62
N PHE A 582 20.13 15.64 24.99
CA PHE A 582 19.82 14.35 25.61
C PHE A 582 21.10 13.58 25.95
N GLY A 583 21.35 13.35 27.23
CA GLY A 583 22.46 12.52 27.71
C GLY A 583 22.03 11.07 27.95
N LEU A 584 22.71 10.12 27.32
CA LEU A 584 22.48 8.68 27.53
C LEU A 584 22.62 8.27 29.00
N GLN A 585 21.76 7.37 29.46
CA GLN A 585 21.81 6.85 30.82
C GLN A 585 22.42 5.44 30.86
N PRO A 586 23.06 5.02 31.96
CA PRO A 586 23.57 3.65 32.09
C PRO A 586 22.49 2.59 31.81
N SER A 587 21.26 2.86 32.24
CA SER A 587 20.09 2.00 31.97
C SER A 587 19.80 1.79 30.47
N ASP A 588 20.18 2.71 29.60
CA ASP A 588 20.00 2.55 28.15
C ASP A 588 20.93 1.46 27.59
N ALA A 589 22.19 1.43 28.04
CA ALA A 589 23.15 0.39 27.64
C ALA A 589 22.70 -1.02 28.07
N GLU A 590 22.01 -1.13 29.22
CA GLU A 590 21.50 -2.40 29.75
C GLU A 590 20.35 -3.00 28.90
N LYS A 591 19.74 -2.23 28.02
CA LYS A 591 18.66 -2.71 27.12
C LYS A 591 19.18 -3.47 25.91
N PHE A 592 20.45 -3.29 25.57
CA PHE A 592 21.07 -4.00 24.45
C PHE A 592 21.36 -5.45 24.79
N ARG A 593 21.26 -6.33 23.80
CA ARG A 593 21.53 -7.75 23.90
C ARG A 593 22.61 -8.16 22.92
N MET A 594 23.53 -9.01 23.38
CA MET A 594 24.66 -9.48 22.60
C MET A 594 24.23 -10.18 21.33
N PRO A 595 24.94 -9.96 20.21
CA PRO A 595 24.60 -10.57 18.92
C PRO A 595 24.87 -12.08 18.90
N SER A 596 25.93 -12.54 19.54
CA SER A 596 26.31 -13.96 19.54
C SER A 596 27.39 -14.28 20.57
N HIS A 597 27.68 -15.56 20.77
CA HIS A 597 28.81 -16.06 21.60
C HIS A 597 30.19 -15.61 21.13
N ARG A 598 30.34 -15.07 19.90
CA ARG A 598 31.61 -14.50 19.42
C ARG A 598 32.03 -13.27 20.20
N PHE A 599 31.13 -12.66 20.92
CA PHE A 599 31.37 -11.51 21.81
C PHE A 599 31.49 -11.94 23.30
N ASN A 600 31.84 -13.16 23.58
CA ASN A 600 32.19 -13.56 24.94
C ASN A 600 33.32 -12.68 25.46
N GLY A 601 33.14 -12.09 26.63
CA GLY A 601 34.10 -11.13 27.20
C GLY A 601 33.91 -9.69 26.68
N TRP A 602 32.82 -9.39 25.97
CA TRP A 602 32.42 -8.02 25.60
C TRP A 602 31.16 -7.61 26.37
N GLU A 603 30.96 -6.29 26.52
CA GLU A 603 29.83 -5.69 27.20
C GLU A 603 29.33 -4.43 26.48
N PHE A 604 28.06 -4.10 26.71
CA PHE A 604 27.53 -2.79 26.35
C PHE A 604 27.77 -1.84 27.51
N ARG A 605 28.37 -0.68 27.22
CA ARG A 605 28.63 0.37 28.20
C ARG A 605 28.61 1.74 27.58
N LEU A 606 28.41 2.77 28.39
CA LEU A 606 28.62 4.16 27.95
C LEU A 606 30.10 4.49 27.87
N ASN A 607 30.44 5.38 26.92
CA ASN A 607 31.72 6.08 26.98
C ASN A 607 31.75 7.06 28.17
N PRO A 608 32.92 7.55 28.63
CA PRO A 608 33.06 8.42 29.79
C PRO A 608 32.17 9.67 29.72
N ASP A 609 32.03 10.26 28.52
CA ASP A 609 31.29 11.50 28.27
C ASP A 609 29.78 11.26 28.09
N ARG A 610 29.31 10.02 28.17
CA ARG A 610 27.88 9.60 27.96
C ARG A 610 27.30 10.02 26.62
N THR A 611 28.13 10.11 25.59
CA THR A 611 27.70 10.44 24.22
C THR A 611 27.44 9.20 23.34
N PHE A 612 27.93 8.02 23.76
CA PHE A 612 27.77 6.80 22.97
C PHE A 612 27.49 5.57 23.85
N VAL A 613 26.65 4.67 23.35
CA VAL A 613 26.65 3.28 23.79
C VAL A 613 27.69 2.55 22.97
N LEU A 614 28.65 1.95 23.64
CA LEU A 614 29.73 1.18 23.05
C LEU A 614 29.51 -0.33 23.27
N LEU A 615 29.83 -1.12 22.29
CA LEU A 615 30.12 -2.55 22.44
C LEU A 615 31.65 -2.68 22.58
N ALA A 616 32.10 -3.09 23.73
CA ALA A 616 33.51 -3.06 24.08
C ALA A 616 33.94 -4.28 24.89
N PRO A 617 35.21 -4.71 24.83
CA PRO A 617 35.72 -5.78 25.67
C PRO A 617 35.57 -5.47 27.14
N VAL A 618 35.19 -6.47 27.93
CA VAL A 618 35.20 -6.39 29.38
C VAL A 618 36.64 -6.16 29.85
N ARG A 619 36.83 -5.14 30.67
CA ARG A 619 38.12 -4.79 31.22
C ARG A 619 38.30 -5.39 32.60
N PHE A 620 39.25 -6.27 32.73
CA PHE A 620 39.67 -6.84 34.01
C PHE A 620 40.80 -5.99 34.60
N ARG A 621 40.60 -5.55 35.85
CA ARG A 621 41.54 -4.66 36.53
C ARG A 621 42.69 -5.44 37.09
N ILE A 622 43.89 -4.88 36.94
CA ILE A 622 45.09 -5.31 37.66
C ILE A 622 45.46 -4.21 38.64
N ARG A 623 45.50 -4.55 39.94
CA ARG A 623 45.95 -3.65 40.99
C ARG A 623 47.34 -4.09 41.42
N TYR A 624 48.27 -3.16 41.48
CA TYR A 624 49.63 -3.37 41.92
C TYR A 624 49.81 -2.77 43.28
N GLU A 625 50.19 -3.56 44.27
CA GLU A 625 50.36 -3.15 45.66
C GLU A 625 51.77 -3.38 46.08
N ASN A 626 52.20 -2.76 47.24
CA ASN A 626 53.53 -2.85 47.80
C ASN A 626 54.67 -2.32 46.88
N LEU A 627 54.36 -1.38 46.01
CA LEU A 627 55.31 -0.74 45.12
C LEU A 627 56.36 0.08 45.87
N LEU A 628 56.12 0.46 47.12
CA LEU A 628 56.90 1.41 47.88
C LEU A 628 56.99 2.76 47.13
N GLU A 629 58.18 3.22 46.74
CA GLU A 629 58.36 4.43 45.92
C GLU A 629 58.69 4.11 44.45
N SER A 630 58.55 2.86 44.03
CA SER A 630 58.85 2.42 42.67
C SER A 630 57.70 2.72 41.70
N SER A 631 57.99 3.11 40.48
CA SER A 631 57.01 3.22 39.41
C SER A 631 56.79 1.83 38.75
N ASN A 632 55.58 1.65 38.22
CA ASN A 632 55.20 0.43 37.53
C ASN A 632 54.64 0.74 36.14
N THR A 633 55.23 0.14 35.13
CA THR A 633 54.84 0.32 33.73
C THR A 633 53.92 -0.75 33.19
N ASN A 634 53.59 -1.77 34.00
CA ASN A 634 52.64 -2.80 33.59
C ASN A 634 51.22 -2.24 33.41
N PRO A 635 50.43 -2.81 32.47
CA PRO A 635 49.07 -2.37 32.26
C PRO A 635 48.18 -2.54 33.52
N VAL A 636 47.28 -1.57 33.76
CA VAL A 636 46.31 -1.62 34.87
C VAL A 636 44.98 -2.32 34.52
N PHE A 637 44.82 -2.69 33.24
CA PHE A 637 43.68 -3.42 32.72
C PHE A 637 44.11 -4.36 31.61
N TYR A 638 43.39 -5.45 31.44
CA TYR A 638 43.49 -6.37 30.30
C TYR A 638 42.07 -6.84 29.90
N THR A 639 41.95 -7.50 28.75
CA THR A 639 40.72 -8.09 28.23
C THR A 639 40.95 -9.56 27.91
N THR A 640 39.88 -10.31 27.67
CA THR A 640 40.00 -11.74 27.23
C THR A 640 40.80 -11.89 25.94
N ASP A 641 40.80 -10.86 25.09
CA ASP A 641 41.51 -10.88 23.79
C ASP A 641 42.96 -10.35 23.90
N SER A 642 43.36 -9.87 25.07
CA SER A 642 44.75 -9.48 25.32
C SER A 642 45.67 -10.65 25.15
N PRO A 643 46.86 -10.51 24.50
CA PRO A 643 47.86 -11.56 24.46
C PRO A 643 48.33 -11.89 25.88
N ASP A 644 49.07 -12.97 26.01
CA ASP A 644 49.76 -13.29 27.28
C ASP A 644 50.48 -12.04 27.80
N LEU A 645 50.01 -11.56 28.95
CA LEU A 645 50.56 -10.34 29.58
C LEU A 645 51.72 -10.70 30.49
N ILE A 646 52.94 -10.57 29.98
CA ILE A 646 54.15 -10.78 30.76
C ILE A 646 54.32 -9.57 31.72
N LEU A 647 54.46 -9.82 33.00
CA LEU A 647 54.58 -8.82 34.04
C LEU A 647 56.03 -8.40 34.18
N ASN A 648 56.34 -7.18 33.81
CA ASN A 648 57.66 -6.60 33.99
C ASN A 648 57.90 -6.25 35.45
N PRO A 649 59.16 -6.28 35.93
CA PRO A 649 59.53 -5.76 37.25
C PRO A 649 59.22 -4.25 37.30
N PRO A 650 58.86 -3.72 38.46
CA PRO A 650 58.75 -2.27 38.66
C PRO A 650 60.16 -1.63 38.61
N GLU A 651 60.24 -0.32 38.63
CA GLU A 651 61.49 0.43 38.63
C GLU A 651 62.37 0.04 39.82
N GLU A 652 63.67 -0.11 39.60
CA GLU A 652 64.62 -0.52 40.63
C GLU A 652 64.65 0.44 41.81
N LEU A 653 64.66 -0.10 43.03
CA LEU A 653 64.79 0.67 44.25
C LEU A 653 66.19 0.45 44.85
N PRO A 654 66.90 1.53 45.22
CA PRO A 654 68.25 1.38 45.79
C PRO A 654 68.28 0.51 47.05
N GLY A 655 69.05 -0.59 47.03
CA GLY A 655 69.24 -1.48 48.16
C GLY A 655 68.13 -2.53 48.35
N LEU A 656 67.21 -2.63 47.36
CA LEU A 656 66.13 -3.63 47.36
C LEU A 656 66.11 -4.38 46.01
N ALA A 657 66.14 -5.70 46.05
CA ALA A 657 65.96 -6.57 44.90
C ALA A 657 64.51 -6.99 44.78
N PHE A 658 63.91 -6.82 43.60
CA PHE A 658 62.55 -7.29 43.30
C PHE A 658 62.52 -8.80 43.16
N LEU A 659 61.64 -9.48 43.92
CA LEU A 659 61.51 -10.95 43.95
C LEU A 659 60.44 -11.44 42.99
N GLY A 660 59.49 -10.62 42.60
CA GLY A 660 58.39 -11.00 41.76
C GLY A 660 57.06 -10.42 42.18
N TRP A 661 56.07 -10.59 41.34
CA TRP A 661 54.67 -10.30 41.63
C TRP A 661 54.02 -11.52 42.26
N TYR A 662 53.19 -11.34 43.29
CA TYR A 662 52.48 -12.43 44.00
C TYR A 662 51.02 -12.10 44.19
N ASP A 663 50.16 -13.09 44.25
CA ASP A 663 48.71 -12.99 44.44
C ASP A 663 48.28 -12.74 45.93
N ASP A 664 49.21 -12.76 46.83
CA ASP A 664 49.01 -12.51 48.29
C ASP A 664 50.23 -11.73 48.82
N PRO A 665 50.09 -10.79 49.81
CA PRO A 665 51.16 -9.96 50.31
C PRO A 665 52.21 -10.72 51.12
N PHE A 666 51.84 -11.80 51.77
CA PHE A 666 52.73 -12.57 52.72
C PHE A 666 53.00 -13.99 52.29
N GLY A 667 52.11 -14.60 51.50
CA GLY A 667 52.15 -15.97 51.01
C GLY A 667 51.82 -16.00 49.51
N GLY A 668 51.15 -17.03 49.04
CA GLY A 668 50.62 -17.13 47.71
C GLY A 668 51.62 -17.52 46.62
N LYS A 669 51.13 -17.49 45.39
CA LYS A 669 51.82 -17.94 44.18
C LYS A 669 52.46 -16.75 43.47
N GLN A 670 53.68 -16.94 42.97
CA GLN A 670 54.28 -15.99 42.07
C GLN A 670 53.56 -15.95 40.72
N ILE A 671 53.20 -14.78 40.25
CA ILE A 671 52.54 -14.53 38.97
C ILE A 671 53.50 -13.78 38.06
N ASN A 672 54.01 -14.44 37.06
CA ASN A 672 54.95 -13.85 36.09
C ASN A 672 54.20 -13.38 34.80
N MET A 673 53.00 -13.91 34.57
CA MET A 673 52.22 -13.65 33.37
C MET A 673 50.73 -13.86 33.68
N ILE A 674 49.88 -13.02 33.07
CA ILE A 674 48.45 -13.25 33.00
C ILE A 674 48.16 -13.85 31.64
N PRO A 675 47.68 -15.13 31.58
CA PRO A 675 47.43 -15.80 30.30
C PRO A 675 46.33 -15.16 29.47
N HIS A 676 46.42 -15.27 28.15
CA HIS A 676 45.35 -15.00 27.23
C HIS A 676 44.06 -15.71 27.65
N GLY A 677 42.92 -15.05 27.53
CA GLY A 677 41.60 -15.60 27.91
C GLY A 677 41.32 -15.57 29.42
N SER A 678 42.18 -14.97 30.26
CA SER A 678 41.89 -14.79 31.69
C SER A 678 40.68 -13.86 31.89
N THR A 679 39.84 -14.16 32.93
CA THR A 679 38.59 -13.49 33.22
C THR A 679 38.44 -12.99 34.66
N GLU A 680 39.58 -12.80 35.35
CA GLU A 680 39.62 -12.45 36.78
C GLU A 680 40.23 -11.04 36.98
N HIS A 681 39.88 -10.40 38.07
CA HIS A 681 40.59 -9.20 38.56
C HIS A 681 41.78 -9.65 39.38
N TYR A 682 42.97 -9.09 39.10
CA TYR A 682 44.19 -9.43 39.83
C TYR A 682 44.53 -8.32 40.81
N THR A 683 44.96 -8.68 42.03
CA THR A 683 45.71 -7.85 42.92
C THR A 683 47.07 -8.44 43.10
N LEU A 684 48.11 -7.78 42.59
CA LEU A 684 49.46 -8.28 42.55
C LEU A 684 50.35 -7.48 43.52
N TYR A 685 50.98 -8.17 44.38
CA TYR A 685 51.87 -7.59 45.43
C TYR A 685 53.32 -7.71 45.02
N ALA A 686 54.02 -6.56 44.91
CA ALA A 686 55.47 -6.53 44.74
C ALA A 686 56.13 -7.03 46.01
N ARG A 687 57.06 -8.01 45.83
CA ARG A 687 57.88 -8.44 46.92
C ARG A 687 59.34 -8.06 46.71
N TRP A 688 59.92 -7.58 47.81
CA TRP A 688 61.29 -7.05 47.79
C TRP A 688 62.11 -7.76 48.87
N LYS A 689 63.42 -7.91 48.61
CA LYS A 689 64.38 -8.28 49.66
C LYS A 689 65.51 -7.29 49.66
N PRO A 690 66.10 -6.99 50.82
CA PRO A 690 67.33 -6.18 50.91
C PRO A 690 68.46 -6.82 50.06
N GLU A 691 69.07 -6.04 49.21
CA GLU A 691 70.29 -6.47 48.54
C GLU A 691 71.43 -6.55 49.58
N PRO A 692 72.25 -7.60 49.59
CA PRO A 692 73.41 -7.63 50.44
C PRO A 692 74.35 -6.51 49.96
N VAL A 693 74.57 -5.51 50.84
CA VAL A 693 75.56 -4.46 50.60
C VAL A 693 76.92 -5.12 50.49
N GLY A 694 77.43 -5.24 49.29
CA GLY A 694 78.83 -5.68 49.07
C GLY A 694 79.72 -4.66 49.71
N LEU A 695 80.46 -5.09 50.74
CA LEU A 695 81.48 -4.34 51.41
C LEU A 695 82.59 -3.91 50.37
N LYS A 696 82.46 -2.77 49.73
CA LYS A 696 83.58 -2.01 49.20
C LYS A 696 84.05 -1.09 50.29
N SER A 697 85.31 -1.34 50.73
CA SER A 697 86.12 -0.63 51.70
C SER A 697 85.81 0.86 51.89
N LEU A 698 85.29 1.20 53.07
CA LEU A 698 85.20 2.57 53.54
C LEU A 698 86.41 2.87 54.51
N PRO A 699 87.04 4.01 54.42
CA PRO A 699 88.02 4.37 55.41
C PRO A 699 87.41 4.72 56.76
N LEU A 700 88.09 4.25 57.79
CA LEU A 700 87.78 4.50 59.21
C LEU A 700 87.56 5.97 59.51
N PHE A 701 86.36 6.34 59.90
CA PHE A 701 86.16 7.53 60.72
C PHE A 701 85.33 7.13 61.96
N ARG A 702 86.05 7.12 63.11
CA ARG A 702 85.47 7.01 64.45
C ARG A 702 84.63 8.25 64.74
N LYS A 703 83.34 8.15 64.94
CA LYS A 703 82.60 8.99 65.92
C LYS A 703 81.49 8.20 66.59
N ARG A 704 81.60 8.24 67.91
CA ARG A 704 80.64 7.63 68.87
C ARG A 704 79.30 8.35 68.75
N PHE A 705 78.23 7.58 68.78
CA PHE A 705 76.88 8.04 69.19
C PHE A 705 76.19 6.99 70.10
N PRO A 706 75.41 7.48 71.12
CA PRO A 706 74.94 6.64 72.22
C PRO A 706 73.65 5.89 71.89
N LEU A 707 73.56 4.73 72.47
CA LEU A 707 72.33 3.94 72.66
C LEU A 707 71.31 4.75 73.51
N SER A 708 70.08 4.96 72.98
CA SER A 708 68.87 4.89 73.80
C SER A 708 67.60 5.02 72.93
N LEU A 709 66.75 4.07 73.02
CA LEU A 709 65.32 4.05 73.19
C LEU A 709 64.61 3.01 72.34
N LEU A 710 64.63 1.81 72.92
CA LEU A 710 63.50 0.88 72.81
C LEU A 710 62.31 1.45 73.59
N SER A 711 61.13 1.53 73.05
CA SER A 711 59.94 0.95 73.68
C SER A 711 58.63 1.42 73.02
N LYS A 712 57.80 0.43 72.73
CA LYS A 712 56.34 0.39 72.87
C LYS A 712 55.53 1.37 72.04
N ARG A 713 54.49 0.94 71.27
CA ARG A 713 53.29 0.20 71.66
C ARG A 713 52.45 -0.17 70.48
N LYS A 714 51.85 -1.35 70.51
CA LYS A 714 50.53 -1.81 70.15
C LYS A 714 49.41 -0.74 70.15
N HIS A 715 48.64 -0.60 69.07
CA HIS A 715 47.24 -1.05 69.00
C HIS A 715 46.80 -1.11 67.57
#